data_10643994a7289bbc2b7a5a13aa54997f
#
_entry.id   10643994a7289bbc2b7a5a13aa54997f
#
_cell.length_a   1.000
_cell.length_b   1.000
_cell.length_c   1.000
_cell.angle_alpha   90.00
_cell.angle_beta   90.00
_cell.angle_gamma   90.00
#
_symmetry.space_group_name_H-M   'P 1'
#
loop_
_entity.id
_entity.type
_entity.pdbx_description
1 polymer ?
#
loop_
_entity_poly.entity_id
_entity_poly.type
_entity_poly.pdbx_seq_one_letter_code
_entity_poly.pdbx_strand_id
1 'polypeptide(L)'
;MNDKPKYYITTPIYYPSAKLHIGHTYCTSIADSMARFKRLDGYDVFFLTGSDEHGQKIEQKAEEAGVTPIEYTDKIVGMFQQLWKELNISNDDFIRTTQKRHEKVVQMLFQRSYDKGDIYKGKYEGWYCVPCESFWPENKLDENHTCPDCGRPLQRVSEEAYFFKMSKYADRWMKYVEENPGFIQPESRRNEMIQFVKSGLEDLCVSRTSFSWGIKVPFDPKHVVYVWFDALVNYLTAAGIVDDSEKFKKFWPADVHLVGKEIVRFHTIIWPIMLMSLGIELPKMVYGHGWLIVDGEKMSKSKGNVVDPIPLLQEFGSDAIRYYLLNDIQLGQDGNFSRDRLIGRINSDLSNDLGNLLYRSLSMVEKYRKGVLTKGDASSDETVAAASKEIEDKAAETLSAFRAGMNGWKINDALKAVWTFVRALNKYVDVTMPWALAKDEAKAPLLDAVLYHLCEGMRFVSLMAEPVIPIASEKIWNQLGLTDFKNADYKDLVWGGIADGTHINKGPQLFPRIEIEKDEEAPVPKKVEKKQPKKEEKKEEKKEAISIDDFFKTDLRVAEILTAEKVEKSKKLIKMTVSLGDGETRTVVSGISEYYQPEELIGKHVIFVSNLKPAKLMGIESQGMILAASKDGSLKVPFVDMPAGSRVK
;
A
#
# COMPACT_ATOMS: atom_id res chain seq x y z
N MET A 1 -25.40 -26.73 -12.19
CA MET A 1 -24.77 -25.76 -11.28
C MET A 1 -23.86 -24.89 -12.12
N ASN A 2 -24.08 -23.56 -12.19
CA ASN A 2 -23.16 -22.70 -12.91
C ASN A 2 -21.82 -22.73 -12.16
N ASP A 3 -20.79 -23.33 -12.77
CA ASP A 3 -19.46 -23.33 -12.18
C ASP A 3 -18.94 -21.89 -12.16
N LYS A 4 -18.87 -21.32 -10.94
CA LYS A 4 -18.24 -20.02 -10.75
C LYS A 4 -16.77 -20.08 -11.18
N PRO A 5 -16.25 -19.09 -11.90
CA PRO A 5 -14.82 -19.04 -12.19
C PRO A 5 -14.02 -19.01 -10.88
N LYS A 6 -12.89 -19.70 -10.84
CA LYS A 6 -12.03 -19.74 -9.65
C LYS A 6 -11.11 -18.53 -9.57
N TYR A 7 -10.72 -18.18 -8.35
CA TYR A 7 -9.66 -17.20 -8.10
C TYR A 7 -8.86 -17.57 -6.86
N TYR A 8 -7.58 -17.88 -7.03
CA TYR A 8 -6.68 -18.20 -5.94
C TYR A 8 -5.66 -17.08 -5.75
N ILE A 9 -5.76 -16.38 -4.62
CA ILE A 9 -4.85 -15.29 -4.23
C ILE A 9 -4.14 -15.62 -2.93
N THR A 10 -2.86 -15.24 -2.83
CA THR A 10 -2.06 -15.45 -1.64
C THR A 10 -1.31 -14.21 -1.20
N THR A 11 -1.10 -14.06 0.12
CA THR A 11 -0.02 -13.22 0.66
C THR A 11 1.27 -14.04 0.74
N PRO A 12 2.43 -13.43 1.10
CA PRO A 12 3.54 -14.18 1.67
C PRO A 12 3.09 -14.85 2.97
N ILE A 13 3.74 -15.95 3.34
CA ILE A 13 3.68 -16.41 4.72
C ILE A 13 4.68 -15.61 5.56
N TYR A 14 4.23 -15.09 6.70
CA TYR A 14 4.98 -14.11 7.48
C TYR A 14 5.91 -14.78 8.48
N TYR A 15 7.15 -14.27 8.56
CA TYR A 15 8.19 -14.84 9.42
C TYR A 15 8.01 -14.40 10.89
N PRO A 16 7.74 -15.30 11.85
CA PRO A 16 7.35 -14.96 13.22
C PRO A 16 8.54 -14.63 14.12
N SER A 17 9.54 -13.89 13.61
CA SER A 17 10.67 -13.42 14.41
C SER A 17 10.32 -12.21 15.28
N ALA A 18 9.16 -11.60 15.07
CA ALA A 18 8.61 -10.49 15.84
C ALA A 18 7.15 -10.24 15.46
N LYS A 19 6.47 -9.33 16.22
CA LYS A 19 5.15 -8.79 15.86
C LYS A 19 5.14 -8.21 14.44
N LEU A 20 3.99 -8.30 13.78
CA LEU A 20 3.75 -7.65 12.50
C LEU A 20 3.69 -6.12 12.68
N HIS A 21 3.99 -5.41 11.61
CA HIS A 21 3.92 -3.95 11.54
C HIS A 21 2.99 -3.51 10.40
N ILE A 22 2.73 -2.22 10.30
CA ILE A 22 1.80 -1.64 9.33
C ILE A 22 2.08 -2.05 7.86
N GLY A 23 3.32 -2.37 7.50
CA GLY A 23 3.66 -2.88 6.16
C GLY A 23 3.06 -4.27 5.87
N HIS A 24 2.97 -5.16 6.86
CA HIS A 24 2.28 -6.45 6.72
C HIS A 24 0.76 -6.24 6.63
N THR A 25 0.23 -5.29 7.41
CA THR A 25 -1.17 -4.86 7.33
C THR A 25 -1.51 -4.38 5.93
N TYR A 26 -0.63 -3.59 5.30
CA TYR A 26 -0.80 -3.12 3.93
C TYR A 26 -0.89 -4.27 2.93
N CYS A 27 0.09 -5.17 2.94
CA CYS A 27 0.12 -6.34 2.05
C CYS A 27 -1.17 -7.18 2.18
N THR A 28 -1.53 -7.53 3.43
CA THR A 28 -2.71 -8.38 3.66
C THR A 28 -4.02 -7.67 3.33
N SER A 29 -4.11 -6.35 3.55
CA SER A 29 -5.29 -5.56 3.15
C SER A 29 -5.47 -5.49 1.64
N ILE A 30 -4.38 -5.41 0.86
CA ILE A 30 -4.46 -5.48 -0.62
C ILE A 30 -5.04 -6.83 -1.04
N ALA A 31 -4.48 -7.95 -0.53
CA ALA A 31 -4.93 -9.29 -0.89
C ALA A 31 -6.40 -9.52 -0.50
N ASP A 32 -6.79 -9.11 0.71
CA ASP A 32 -8.15 -9.21 1.19
C ASP A 32 -9.14 -8.38 0.36
N SER A 33 -8.77 -7.16 -0.01
CA SER A 33 -9.61 -6.32 -0.87
C SER A 33 -9.83 -6.94 -2.24
N MET A 34 -8.79 -7.54 -2.83
CA MET A 34 -8.92 -8.26 -4.09
C MET A 34 -9.76 -9.54 -3.95
N ALA A 35 -9.61 -10.28 -2.84
CA ALA A 35 -10.39 -11.47 -2.55
C ALA A 35 -11.89 -11.13 -2.40
N ARG A 36 -12.22 -10.09 -1.63
CA ARG A 36 -13.59 -9.59 -1.46
C ARG A 36 -14.18 -9.10 -2.76
N PHE A 37 -13.43 -8.29 -3.51
CA PHE A 37 -13.85 -7.83 -4.84
C PHE A 37 -14.20 -8.99 -5.75
N LYS A 38 -13.36 -10.03 -5.82
CA LYS A 38 -13.60 -11.19 -6.67
C LYS A 38 -14.79 -12.02 -6.22
N ARG A 39 -15.06 -12.14 -4.91
CA ARG A 39 -16.28 -12.78 -4.39
C ARG A 39 -17.52 -12.04 -4.85
N LEU A 40 -17.54 -10.71 -4.72
CA LEU A 40 -18.64 -9.86 -5.20
C LEU A 40 -18.75 -9.83 -6.72
N ASP A 41 -17.66 -10.11 -7.44
CA ASP A 41 -17.63 -10.23 -8.91
C ASP A 41 -18.01 -11.64 -9.41
N GLY A 42 -18.49 -12.50 -8.49
CA GLY A 42 -19.06 -13.82 -8.79
C GLY A 42 -18.06 -14.97 -8.87
N TYR A 43 -16.82 -14.79 -8.44
CA TYR A 43 -15.80 -15.85 -8.41
C TYR A 43 -15.94 -16.74 -7.16
N ASP A 44 -15.48 -17.99 -7.31
CA ASP A 44 -15.17 -18.85 -6.17
C ASP A 44 -13.71 -18.58 -5.78
N VAL A 45 -13.52 -17.95 -4.61
CA VAL A 45 -12.23 -17.42 -4.18
C VAL A 45 -11.61 -18.29 -3.12
N PHE A 46 -10.34 -18.59 -3.26
CA PHE A 46 -9.48 -19.15 -2.22
C PHE A 46 -8.39 -18.12 -1.86
N PHE A 47 -8.47 -17.57 -0.66
CA PHE A 47 -7.51 -16.59 -0.13
C PHE A 47 -6.65 -17.23 0.96
N LEU A 48 -5.35 -17.35 0.68
CA LEU A 48 -4.35 -17.95 1.57
C LEU A 48 -3.44 -16.90 2.19
N THR A 49 -3.23 -17.01 3.49
CA THR A 49 -2.15 -16.36 4.25
C THR A 49 -1.53 -17.37 5.21
N GLY A 50 -0.48 -17.00 5.95
CA GLY A 50 0.14 -17.95 6.88
C GLY A 50 1.41 -17.45 7.54
N SER A 51 2.15 -18.40 8.14
CA SER A 51 3.42 -18.15 8.83
C SER A 51 4.51 -19.11 8.38
N ASP A 52 5.72 -18.55 8.20
CA ASP A 52 6.97 -19.28 7.93
C ASP A 52 7.75 -19.42 9.24
N GLU A 53 7.76 -20.63 9.81
CA GLU A 53 8.12 -20.85 11.21
C GLU A 53 9.46 -21.54 11.41
N HIS A 54 10.12 -21.98 10.35
CA HIS A 54 11.39 -22.69 10.43
C HIS A 54 12.60 -21.76 10.26
N GLY A 55 13.80 -22.28 10.55
CA GLY A 55 15.06 -21.58 10.29
C GLY A 55 15.85 -21.21 11.54
N GLN A 56 17.13 -20.90 11.32
CA GLN A 56 18.11 -20.61 12.37
C GLN A 56 17.71 -19.46 13.29
N LYS A 57 17.11 -18.43 12.71
CA LYS A 57 16.71 -17.22 13.44
C LYS A 57 15.59 -17.48 14.45
N ILE A 58 14.65 -18.37 14.11
CA ILE A 58 13.58 -18.78 15.05
C ILE A 58 14.17 -19.63 16.18
N GLU A 59 15.06 -20.59 15.86
CA GLU A 59 15.76 -21.39 16.85
C GLU A 59 16.49 -20.49 17.87
N GLN A 60 17.28 -19.51 17.39
CA GLN A 60 17.96 -18.53 18.24
C GLN A 60 17.01 -17.70 19.09
N LYS A 61 15.88 -17.23 18.51
CA LYS A 61 14.89 -16.44 19.25
C LYS A 61 14.18 -17.25 20.34
N ALA A 62 13.94 -18.52 20.11
CA ALA A 62 13.38 -19.43 21.10
C ALA A 62 14.36 -19.69 22.24
N GLU A 63 15.65 -19.91 21.93
CA GLU A 63 16.73 -20.02 22.91
C GLU A 63 16.85 -18.76 23.79
N GLU A 64 16.90 -17.58 23.15
CA GLU A 64 16.93 -16.28 23.86
C GLU A 64 15.72 -16.12 24.80
N ALA A 65 14.56 -16.67 24.44
CA ALA A 65 13.33 -16.61 25.23
C ALA A 65 13.22 -17.74 26.27
N GLY A 66 14.12 -18.74 26.25
CA GLY A 66 14.10 -19.88 27.16
C GLY A 66 12.92 -20.84 26.93
N VAL A 67 12.43 -20.96 25.69
CA VAL A 67 11.30 -21.80 25.29
C VAL A 67 11.65 -22.64 24.07
N THR A 68 10.83 -23.63 23.75
CA THR A 68 11.00 -24.39 22.50
C THR A 68 10.61 -23.54 21.27
N PRO A 69 11.18 -23.81 20.09
CA PRO A 69 10.81 -23.08 18.87
C PRO A 69 9.31 -23.12 18.55
N ILE A 70 8.63 -24.23 18.82
CA ILE A 70 7.18 -24.33 18.58
C ILE A 70 6.38 -23.45 19.55
N GLU A 71 6.74 -23.40 20.85
CA GLU A 71 6.10 -22.52 21.83
C GLU A 71 6.32 -21.04 21.48
N TYR A 72 7.53 -20.72 21.00
CA TYR A 72 7.85 -19.38 20.53
C TYR A 72 6.98 -18.97 19.34
N THR A 73 6.89 -19.81 18.32
CA THR A 73 6.11 -19.54 17.11
C THR A 73 4.62 -19.51 17.40
N ASP A 74 4.08 -20.42 18.22
CA ASP A 74 2.67 -20.42 18.63
C ASP A 74 2.24 -19.09 19.25
N LYS A 75 3.07 -18.55 20.12
CA LYS A 75 2.81 -17.24 20.75
C LYS A 75 2.77 -16.10 19.74
N ILE A 76 3.73 -16.04 18.83
CA ILE A 76 3.82 -14.95 17.83
C ILE A 76 2.73 -15.09 16.76
N VAL A 77 2.49 -16.30 16.28
CA VAL A 77 1.44 -16.59 15.29
C VAL A 77 0.05 -16.28 15.84
N GLY A 78 -0.19 -16.55 17.12
CA GLY A 78 -1.42 -16.12 17.80
C GLY A 78 -1.66 -14.61 17.68
N MET A 79 -0.59 -13.79 17.76
CA MET A 79 -0.70 -12.32 17.53
C MET A 79 -1.02 -11.98 16.06
N PHE A 80 -0.51 -12.75 15.09
CA PHE A 80 -0.84 -12.56 13.67
C PHE A 80 -2.32 -12.81 13.42
N GLN A 81 -2.83 -13.94 13.91
CA GLN A 81 -4.24 -14.30 13.76
C GLN A 81 -5.17 -13.30 14.44
N GLN A 82 -4.77 -12.79 15.62
CA GLN A 82 -5.53 -11.73 16.30
C GLN A 82 -5.56 -10.44 15.46
N LEU A 83 -4.41 -10.03 14.89
CA LEU A 83 -4.34 -8.85 14.02
C LEU A 83 -5.25 -9.03 12.78
N TRP A 84 -5.26 -10.20 12.14
CA TRP A 84 -6.13 -10.48 10.99
C TRP A 84 -7.61 -10.43 11.36
N LYS A 85 -7.95 -10.90 12.54
CA LYS A 85 -9.32 -10.80 13.07
C LYS A 85 -9.73 -9.34 13.30
N GLU A 86 -8.87 -8.53 13.90
CA GLU A 86 -9.14 -7.10 14.14
C GLU A 86 -9.23 -6.30 12.84
N LEU A 87 -8.44 -6.67 11.83
CA LEU A 87 -8.50 -6.10 10.48
C LEU A 87 -9.69 -6.60 9.64
N ASN A 88 -10.47 -7.56 10.14
CA ASN A 88 -11.54 -8.22 9.40
C ASN A 88 -11.05 -8.87 8.09
N ILE A 89 -9.89 -9.54 8.14
CA ILE A 89 -9.33 -10.26 6.99
C ILE A 89 -10.14 -11.53 6.73
N SER A 90 -10.49 -11.78 5.47
CA SER A 90 -11.40 -12.83 5.01
C SER A 90 -10.69 -14.05 4.41
N ASN A 91 -9.50 -14.38 4.93
CA ASN A 91 -8.74 -15.54 4.45
C ASN A 91 -9.48 -16.87 4.70
N ASP A 92 -9.37 -17.78 3.73
CA ASP A 92 -9.99 -19.11 3.79
C ASP A 92 -9.11 -20.14 4.49
N ASP A 93 -7.78 -19.96 4.44
CA ASP A 93 -6.81 -20.81 5.16
C ASP A 93 -5.68 -19.95 5.74
N PHE A 94 -5.16 -20.39 6.88
CA PHE A 94 -3.95 -19.87 7.51
C PHE A 94 -2.96 -21.02 7.65
N ILE A 95 -2.03 -21.13 6.69
CA ILE A 95 -1.04 -22.22 6.69
C ILE A 95 0.14 -21.88 7.60
N ARG A 96 0.61 -22.90 8.33
CA ARG A 96 1.83 -22.85 9.14
C ARG A 96 2.81 -23.88 8.61
N THR A 97 4.07 -23.52 8.43
CA THR A 97 5.07 -24.47 7.92
C THR A 97 5.35 -25.63 8.90
N THR A 98 5.02 -25.46 10.19
CA THR A 98 5.07 -26.51 11.21
C THR A 98 3.92 -27.52 11.17
N GLN A 99 2.91 -27.31 10.31
CA GLN A 99 1.82 -28.28 10.18
C GLN A 99 2.27 -29.54 9.48
N LYS A 100 1.86 -30.70 9.98
CA LYS A 100 2.23 -32.02 9.42
C LYS A 100 1.81 -32.18 7.94
N ARG A 101 0.68 -31.55 7.53
CA ARG A 101 0.28 -31.54 6.11
C ARG A 101 1.33 -30.86 5.24
N HIS A 102 1.99 -29.81 5.74
CA HIS A 102 3.01 -29.08 5.00
C HIS A 102 4.34 -29.82 4.99
N GLU A 103 4.83 -30.28 6.16
CA GLU A 103 6.06 -31.06 6.26
C GLU A 103 6.06 -32.25 5.28
N LYS A 104 4.94 -32.99 5.20
CA LYS A 104 4.76 -34.12 4.29
C LYS A 104 4.91 -33.73 2.81
N VAL A 105 4.31 -32.61 2.41
CA VAL A 105 4.40 -32.13 1.02
C VAL A 105 5.82 -31.69 0.69
N VAL A 106 6.48 -30.93 1.59
CA VAL A 106 7.87 -30.51 1.40
C VAL A 106 8.80 -31.71 1.23
N GLN A 107 8.71 -32.72 2.12
CA GLN A 107 9.52 -33.92 2.03
C GLN A 107 9.28 -34.67 0.72
N MET A 108 8.03 -34.83 0.30
CA MET A 108 7.68 -35.50 -0.96
C MET A 108 8.27 -34.77 -2.17
N LEU A 109 8.14 -33.43 -2.23
CA LEU A 109 8.64 -32.64 -3.37
C LEU A 109 10.18 -32.57 -3.39
N PHE A 110 10.80 -32.50 -2.21
CA PHE A 110 12.27 -32.56 -2.09
C PHE A 110 12.81 -33.91 -2.58
N GLN A 111 12.21 -35.03 -2.13
CA GLN A 111 12.56 -36.39 -2.60
C GLN A 111 12.40 -36.50 -4.11
N ARG A 112 11.25 -36.05 -4.67
CA ARG A 112 10.99 -36.09 -6.11
C ARG A 112 12.03 -35.30 -6.91
N SER A 113 12.44 -34.12 -6.42
CA SER A 113 13.49 -33.32 -7.07
C SER A 113 14.85 -33.99 -7.00
N TYR A 114 15.15 -34.69 -5.92
CA TYR A 114 16.38 -35.49 -5.76
C TYR A 114 16.39 -36.72 -6.70
N ASP A 115 15.32 -37.50 -6.74
CA ASP A 115 15.19 -38.68 -7.60
C ASP A 115 15.30 -38.31 -9.08
N LYS A 116 14.85 -37.11 -9.45
CA LYS A 116 15.00 -36.58 -10.81
C LYS A 116 16.42 -36.10 -11.13
N GLY A 117 17.29 -36.01 -10.13
CA GLY A 117 18.67 -35.53 -10.27
C GLY A 117 18.77 -34.01 -10.39
N ASP A 118 17.72 -33.28 -10.04
CA ASP A 118 17.74 -31.82 -9.96
C ASP A 118 18.23 -31.30 -8.59
N ILE A 119 18.30 -32.18 -7.58
CA ILE A 119 19.02 -31.96 -6.33
C ILE A 119 20.22 -32.88 -6.25
N TYR A 120 21.36 -32.35 -5.85
CA TYR A 120 22.62 -33.11 -5.68
C TYR A 120 23.38 -32.66 -4.44
N LYS A 121 24.22 -33.55 -3.91
CA LYS A 121 25.04 -33.28 -2.72
C LYS A 121 26.33 -32.58 -3.12
N GLY A 122 26.71 -31.56 -2.36
CA GLY A 122 27.95 -30.80 -2.57
C GLY A 122 28.44 -30.17 -1.28
N LYS A 123 29.40 -29.25 -1.40
CA LYS A 123 29.92 -28.47 -0.28
C LYS A 123 29.64 -27.01 -0.57
N TYR A 124 28.95 -26.32 0.34
CA TYR A 124 28.78 -24.90 0.27
C TYR A 124 29.96 -24.20 0.95
N GLU A 125 30.58 -23.27 0.25
CA GLU A 125 31.59 -22.36 0.79
C GLU A 125 31.23 -20.94 0.30
N GLY A 126 30.81 -20.07 1.19
CA GLY A 126 30.40 -18.72 0.77
C GLY A 126 29.86 -17.89 1.91
N TRP A 127 29.17 -16.83 1.56
CA TRP A 127 28.66 -15.84 2.50
C TRP A 127 27.16 -16.03 2.72
N TYR A 128 26.74 -15.95 3.97
CA TYR A 128 25.35 -16.13 4.39
C TYR A 128 24.87 -14.98 5.27
N CYS A 129 23.70 -14.45 4.95
CA CYS A 129 23.00 -13.49 5.77
C CYS A 129 22.00 -14.19 6.70
N VAL A 130 22.30 -14.28 7.99
CA VAL A 130 21.39 -14.89 8.97
C VAL A 130 20.05 -14.14 9.07
N PRO A 131 20.01 -12.78 9.09
CA PRO A 131 18.74 -12.07 9.16
C PRO A 131 17.83 -12.20 7.93
N CYS A 132 18.40 -12.34 6.72
CA CYS A 132 17.64 -12.49 5.48
C CYS A 132 17.51 -13.96 5.06
N GLU A 133 18.23 -14.86 5.75
CA GLU A 133 18.35 -16.28 5.42
C GLU A 133 18.69 -16.49 3.93
N SER A 134 19.67 -15.74 3.42
CA SER A 134 20.06 -15.75 2.02
C SER A 134 21.56 -15.94 1.83
N PHE A 135 21.91 -16.70 0.80
CA PHE A 135 23.28 -16.92 0.35
C PHE A 135 23.69 -15.87 -0.69
N TRP A 136 24.94 -15.46 -0.60
CA TRP A 136 25.51 -14.47 -1.52
C TRP A 136 26.86 -14.96 -2.07
N PRO A 137 27.05 -14.97 -3.38
CA PRO A 137 28.35 -15.24 -3.98
C PRO A 137 29.30 -14.05 -3.80
N GLU A 138 30.58 -14.32 -3.69
CA GLU A 138 31.65 -13.33 -3.45
C GLU A 138 31.62 -12.16 -4.46
N ASN A 139 31.36 -12.45 -5.74
CA ASN A 139 31.34 -11.49 -6.83
C ASN A 139 30.16 -10.47 -6.79
N LYS A 140 29.23 -10.64 -5.85
CA LYS A 140 28.09 -9.72 -5.64
C LYS A 140 28.18 -8.92 -4.34
N LEU A 141 29.32 -9.03 -3.64
CA LEU A 141 29.53 -8.39 -2.34
C LEU A 141 30.43 -7.15 -2.47
N ASP A 142 30.24 -6.24 -1.54
CA ASP A 142 31.13 -5.11 -1.32
C ASP A 142 32.41 -5.53 -0.56
N GLU A 143 33.38 -4.63 -0.43
CA GLU A 143 34.64 -4.86 0.29
C GLU A 143 34.42 -5.17 1.79
N ASN A 144 33.28 -4.80 2.36
CA ASN A 144 32.94 -5.02 3.77
C ASN A 144 32.13 -6.31 3.98
N HIS A 145 31.85 -7.08 2.93
CA HIS A 145 31.01 -8.28 2.96
C HIS A 145 29.66 -8.02 3.66
N THR A 146 28.97 -6.94 3.23
CA THR A 146 27.63 -6.62 3.72
C THR A 146 26.55 -7.22 2.82
N CYS A 147 25.43 -7.59 3.44
CA CYS A 147 24.29 -8.14 2.70
C CYS A 147 23.67 -7.07 1.78
N PRO A 148 23.59 -7.29 0.47
CA PRO A 148 22.98 -6.34 -0.46
C PRO A 148 21.51 -6.01 -0.17
N ASP A 149 20.77 -6.96 0.46
CA ASP A 149 19.34 -6.77 0.77
C ASP A 149 19.11 -5.96 2.06
N CYS A 150 19.94 -6.16 3.10
CA CYS A 150 19.68 -5.54 4.41
C CYS A 150 20.84 -4.74 5.01
N GLY A 151 22.00 -4.69 4.35
CA GLY A 151 23.18 -3.94 4.78
C GLY A 151 23.91 -4.49 6.01
N ARG A 152 23.54 -5.69 6.52
CA ARG A 152 24.16 -6.29 7.70
C ARG A 152 25.37 -7.12 7.33
N PRO A 153 26.35 -7.32 8.25
CA PRO A 153 27.52 -8.18 8.02
C PRO A 153 27.09 -9.61 7.69
N LEU A 154 27.77 -10.22 6.73
CA LEU A 154 27.61 -11.61 6.35
C LEU A 154 28.53 -12.50 7.16
N GLN A 155 28.16 -13.78 7.30
CA GLN A 155 28.98 -14.81 7.91
C GLN A 155 29.53 -15.74 6.82
N ARG A 156 30.83 -16.07 6.88
CA ARG A 156 31.39 -17.09 6.01
C ARG A 156 31.01 -18.46 6.53
N VAL A 157 30.39 -19.26 5.66
CA VAL A 157 29.87 -20.61 5.98
C VAL A 157 30.55 -21.62 5.09
N SER A 158 30.94 -22.78 5.67
CA SER A 158 31.47 -23.93 4.96
C SER A 158 30.81 -25.16 5.54
N GLU A 159 29.89 -25.75 4.79
CA GLU A 159 29.14 -26.93 5.23
C GLU A 159 28.80 -27.88 4.07
N GLU A 160 28.61 -29.16 4.35
CA GLU A 160 28.01 -30.08 3.41
C GLU A 160 26.54 -29.72 3.22
N ALA A 161 26.08 -29.67 1.98
CA ALA A 161 24.72 -29.25 1.65
C ALA A 161 24.20 -29.93 0.39
N TYR A 162 22.89 -29.91 0.21
CA TYR A 162 22.23 -30.25 -1.04
C TYR A 162 22.00 -28.98 -1.86
N PHE A 163 22.18 -29.09 -3.19
CA PHE A 163 22.03 -28.00 -4.15
C PHE A 163 20.94 -28.34 -5.16
N PHE A 164 20.10 -27.37 -5.47
CA PHE A 164 19.09 -27.43 -6.51
C PHE A 164 19.61 -26.77 -7.79
N LYS A 165 19.56 -27.49 -8.91
CA LYS A 165 20.09 -27.09 -10.23
C LYS A 165 19.24 -25.99 -10.87
N MET A 166 19.29 -24.78 -10.31
CA MET A 166 18.58 -23.63 -10.87
C MET A 166 19.10 -23.22 -12.24
N SER A 167 20.42 -23.27 -12.44
CA SER A 167 21.09 -22.92 -13.70
C SER A 167 20.55 -23.69 -14.90
N LYS A 168 20.16 -24.95 -14.71
CA LYS A 168 19.55 -25.82 -15.74
C LYS A 168 18.27 -25.26 -16.34
N TYR A 169 17.54 -24.42 -15.62
CA TYR A 169 16.22 -23.91 -16.00
C TYR A 169 16.22 -22.45 -16.45
N ALA A 170 17.37 -21.77 -16.49
CA ALA A 170 17.47 -20.36 -16.82
C ALA A 170 16.84 -20.00 -18.18
N ASP A 171 17.20 -20.74 -19.25
CA ASP A 171 16.65 -20.49 -20.59
C ASP A 171 15.15 -20.74 -20.66
N ARG A 172 14.66 -21.79 -19.98
CA ARG A 172 13.23 -22.10 -19.92
C ARG A 172 12.46 -21.02 -19.16
N TRP A 173 13.03 -20.48 -18.10
CA TRP A 173 12.46 -19.37 -17.36
C TRP A 173 12.43 -18.10 -18.20
N MET A 174 13.53 -17.74 -18.87
CA MET A 174 13.60 -16.59 -19.76
C MET A 174 12.52 -16.63 -20.84
N LYS A 175 12.42 -17.76 -21.54
CA LYS A 175 11.38 -17.98 -22.55
C LYS A 175 9.97 -17.80 -21.98
N TYR A 176 9.69 -18.39 -20.80
CA TYR A 176 8.39 -18.28 -20.16
C TYR A 176 8.02 -16.82 -19.83
N VAL A 177 8.94 -16.04 -19.27
CA VAL A 177 8.71 -14.64 -18.91
C VAL A 177 8.52 -13.76 -20.15
N GLU A 178 9.20 -14.05 -21.25
CA GLU A 178 9.02 -13.37 -22.53
C GLU A 178 7.63 -13.66 -23.15
N GLU A 179 7.21 -14.92 -23.13
CA GLU A 179 5.90 -15.35 -23.64
C GLU A 179 4.72 -14.92 -22.74
N ASN A 180 4.97 -14.63 -21.45
CA ASN A 180 3.96 -14.26 -20.46
C ASN A 180 4.27 -12.91 -19.80
N PRO A 181 4.10 -11.78 -20.52
CA PRO A 181 4.48 -10.45 -19.99
C PRO A 181 3.70 -10.02 -18.75
N GLY A 182 2.54 -10.61 -18.48
CA GLY A 182 1.73 -10.39 -17.28
C GLY A 182 2.18 -11.18 -16.04
N PHE A 183 3.11 -12.13 -16.18
CA PHE A 183 3.52 -13.01 -15.09
C PHE A 183 4.17 -12.27 -13.91
N ILE A 184 5.02 -11.29 -14.18
CA ILE A 184 5.69 -10.47 -13.14
C ILE A 184 5.18 -9.04 -13.24
N GLN A 185 4.58 -8.55 -12.15
CA GLN A 185 4.05 -7.19 -12.05
C GLN A 185 4.60 -6.48 -10.79
N PRO A 186 4.78 -5.15 -10.85
CA PRO A 186 4.73 -4.29 -12.03
C PRO A 186 5.92 -4.53 -12.99
N GLU A 187 5.85 -3.95 -14.18
CA GLU A 187 6.85 -4.13 -15.24
C GLU A 187 8.29 -3.83 -14.79
N SER A 188 8.48 -2.85 -13.92
CA SER A 188 9.79 -2.53 -13.34
C SER A 188 10.41 -3.74 -12.64
N ARG A 189 9.62 -4.55 -11.93
CA ARG A 189 10.09 -5.78 -11.27
C ARG A 189 10.40 -6.87 -12.29
N ARG A 190 9.59 -6.99 -13.34
CA ARG A 190 9.87 -7.91 -14.44
C ARG A 190 11.25 -7.62 -15.07
N ASN A 191 11.51 -6.37 -15.39
CA ASN A 191 12.77 -5.96 -16.00
C ASN A 191 13.98 -6.22 -15.08
N GLU A 192 13.85 -5.95 -13.79
CA GLU A 192 14.85 -6.25 -12.77
C GLU A 192 15.18 -7.77 -12.71
N MET A 193 14.16 -8.63 -12.69
CA MET A 193 14.33 -10.07 -12.63
C MET A 193 14.94 -10.65 -13.92
N ILE A 194 14.57 -10.12 -15.07
CA ILE A 194 15.19 -10.48 -16.36
C ILE A 194 16.70 -10.16 -16.34
N GLN A 195 17.08 -8.98 -15.87
CA GLN A 195 18.50 -8.62 -15.77
C GLN A 195 19.25 -9.50 -14.77
N PHE A 196 18.60 -9.84 -13.65
CA PHE A 196 19.18 -10.74 -12.67
C PHE A 196 19.48 -12.13 -13.28
N VAL A 197 18.54 -12.72 -14.01
CA VAL A 197 18.74 -14.04 -14.65
C VAL A 197 19.77 -13.96 -15.76
N LYS A 198 19.79 -12.89 -16.57
CA LYS A 198 20.82 -12.65 -17.60
C LYS A 198 22.23 -12.53 -17.04
N SER A 199 22.40 -12.10 -15.79
CA SER A 199 23.72 -12.05 -15.14
C SER A 199 24.27 -13.44 -14.74
N GLY A 200 23.49 -14.49 -14.95
CA GLY A 200 23.80 -15.89 -14.64
C GLY A 200 23.10 -16.37 -13.35
N LEU A 201 22.48 -17.56 -13.43
CA LEU A 201 21.91 -18.23 -12.27
C LEU A 201 22.91 -19.27 -11.77
N GLU A 202 23.19 -19.24 -10.48
CA GLU A 202 23.91 -20.27 -9.76
C GLU A 202 22.92 -21.29 -9.17
N ASP A 203 23.42 -22.51 -8.90
CA ASP A 203 22.63 -23.53 -8.23
C ASP A 203 22.39 -23.14 -6.77
N LEU A 204 21.16 -23.36 -6.29
CA LEU A 204 20.72 -22.92 -4.97
C LEU A 204 21.03 -23.96 -3.91
N CYS A 205 21.70 -23.57 -2.83
CA CYS A 205 21.82 -24.39 -1.63
C CYS A 205 20.42 -24.59 -1.00
N VAL A 206 19.95 -25.83 -0.87
CA VAL A 206 18.59 -26.16 -0.41
C VAL A 206 18.55 -26.99 0.86
N SER A 207 19.68 -27.16 1.54
CA SER A 207 19.72 -27.78 2.88
C SER A 207 20.78 -27.18 3.78
N ARG A 208 20.61 -27.33 5.08
CA ARG A 208 21.52 -26.84 6.12
C ARG A 208 21.78 -27.95 7.16
N THR A 209 22.97 -27.89 7.78
CA THR A 209 23.35 -28.74 8.90
C THR A 209 23.68 -27.94 10.18
N SER A 210 23.78 -26.64 10.07
CA SER A 210 24.22 -25.74 11.15
C SER A 210 23.15 -25.47 12.22
N PHE A 211 21.90 -25.86 12.00
CA PHE A 211 20.78 -25.77 12.96
C PHE A 211 19.82 -26.97 12.78
N SER A 212 18.91 -27.13 13.75
CA SER A 212 18.06 -28.34 13.81
C SER A 212 16.57 -28.05 13.57
N TRP A 213 16.13 -26.80 13.75
CA TRP A 213 14.75 -26.39 13.62
C TRP A 213 14.34 -26.19 12.16
N GLY A 214 13.73 -27.22 11.60
CA GLY A 214 13.28 -27.27 10.20
C GLY A 214 12.86 -28.68 9.79
N ILE A 215 12.33 -28.81 8.57
CA ILE A 215 11.89 -30.08 8.00
C ILE A 215 13.10 -30.92 7.65
N LYS A 216 13.16 -32.15 8.16
CA LYS A 216 14.28 -33.05 7.87
C LYS A 216 14.24 -33.54 6.43
N VAL A 217 15.43 -33.58 5.78
CA VAL A 217 15.60 -34.22 4.47
C VAL A 217 15.28 -35.72 4.61
N PRO A 218 14.32 -36.26 3.83
CA PRO A 218 13.76 -37.59 4.09
C PRO A 218 14.79 -38.72 3.98
N PHE A 219 15.79 -38.58 3.13
CA PHE A 219 16.85 -39.60 2.90
C PHE A 219 18.18 -39.28 3.62
N ASP A 220 18.30 -38.08 4.22
CA ASP A 220 19.48 -37.67 5.00
C ASP A 220 19.06 -36.76 6.19
N PRO A 221 18.57 -37.34 7.30
CA PRO A 221 18.00 -36.59 8.43
C PRO A 221 18.98 -35.68 9.18
N LYS A 222 20.27 -35.73 8.85
CA LYS A 222 21.27 -34.78 9.37
C LYS A 222 21.05 -33.36 8.82
N HIS A 223 20.45 -33.28 7.63
CA HIS A 223 20.12 -32.03 6.99
C HIS A 223 18.68 -31.60 7.29
N VAL A 224 18.49 -30.32 7.42
CA VAL A 224 17.16 -29.67 7.34
C VAL A 224 16.99 -29.01 5.98
N VAL A 225 15.77 -29.02 5.46
CA VAL A 225 15.43 -28.34 4.21
C VAL A 225 15.61 -26.84 4.41
N TYR A 226 16.19 -26.17 3.43
CA TYR A 226 16.40 -24.73 3.43
C TYR A 226 15.06 -23.98 3.42
N VAL A 227 14.98 -22.95 4.24
CA VAL A 227 13.74 -22.22 4.53
C VAL A 227 12.95 -21.78 3.29
N TRP A 228 13.61 -21.33 2.23
CA TRP A 228 12.90 -20.90 1.03
C TRP A 228 12.33 -22.05 0.20
N PHE A 229 12.98 -23.24 0.18
CA PHE A 229 12.37 -24.42 -0.43
C PHE A 229 11.16 -24.88 0.38
N ASP A 230 11.26 -24.84 1.70
CA ASP A 230 10.18 -25.12 2.63
C ASP A 230 9.03 -24.11 2.43
N ALA A 231 9.30 -22.82 2.64
CA ALA A 231 8.31 -21.76 2.62
C ALA A 231 7.50 -21.72 1.31
N LEU A 232 8.15 -21.78 0.14
CA LEU A 232 7.46 -21.64 -1.16
C LEU A 232 6.48 -22.77 -1.45
N VAL A 233 6.68 -23.96 -0.90
CA VAL A 233 5.79 -25.13 -1.06
C VAL A 233 4.43 -24.93 -0.37
N ASN A 234 4.30 -23.97 0.55
CA ASN A 234 3.04 -23.71 1.25
C ASN A 234 1.84 -23.51 0.30
N TYR A 235 2.07 -22.86 -0.85
CA TYR A 235 1.04 -22.56 -1.84
C TYR A 235 0.41 -23.81 -2.45
N LEU A 236 1.21 -24.86 -2.68
CA LEU A 236 0.73 -26.16 -3.17
C LEU A 236 0.05 -26.95 -2.04
N THR A 237 0.63 -26.90 -0.84
CA THR A 237 0.06 -27.59 0.33
C THR A 237 -1.35 -27.09 0.60
N ALA A 238 -1.54 -25.78 0.69
CA ALA A 238 -2.83 -25.19 0.98
C ALA A 238 -3.84 -25.42 -0.15
N ALA A 239 -3.38 -25.49 -1.40
CA ALA A 239 -4.22 -25.86 -2.54
C ALA A 239 -4.65 -27.34 -2.53
N GLY A 240 -3.99 -28.22 -1.72
CA GLY A 240 -4.39 -29.61 -1.55
C GLY A 240 -3.68 -30.61 -2.44
N ILE A 241 -2.44 -30.35 -2.86
CA ILE A 241 -1.69 -31.22 -3.81
C ILE A 241 -1.60 -32.69 -3.39
N VAL A 242 -1.65 -32.97 -2.09
CA VAL A 242 -1.59 -34.33 -1.54
C VAL A 242 -2.90 -34.76 -0.90
N ASP A 243 -3.50 -33.87 -0.12
CA ASP A 243 -4.61 -34.22 0.78
C ASP A 243 -5.98 -33.99 0.14
N ASP A 244 -6.08 -33.14 -0.90
CA ASP A 244 -7.34 -32.82 -1.60
C ASP A 244 -7.10 -32.53 -3.09
N SER A 245 -7.10 -33.60 -3.89
CA SER A 245 -6.84 -33.51 -5.34
C SER A 245 -7.91 -32.72 -6.09
N GLU A 246 -9.15 -32.68 -5.64
CA GLU A 246 -10.23 -31.93 -6.29
C GLU A 246 -10.07 -30.42 -6.01
N LYS A 247 -9.73 -30.05 -4.77
CA LYS A 247 -9.39 -28.67 -4.42
C LYS A 247 -8.16 -28.20 -5.23
N PHE A 248 -7.13 -29.05 -5.35
CA PHE A 248 -5.95 -28.75 -6.13
C PHE A 248 -6.27 -28.50 -7.61
N LYS A 249 -7.00 -29.40 -8.26
CA LYS A 249 -7.42 -29.24 -9.66
C LYS A 249 -8.26 -27.97 -9.87
N LYS A 250 -9.08 -27.61 -8.88
CA LYS A 250 -9.93 -26.43 -8.95
C LYS A 250 -9.12 -25.14 -8.81
N PHE A 251 -8.25 -25.03 -7.81
CA PHE A 251 -7.63 -23.75 -7.48
C PHE A 251 -6.23 -23.57 -8.04
N TRP A 252 -5.46 -24.66 -8.25
CA TRP A 252 -4.14 -24.52 -8.87
C TRP A 252 -4.27 -24.42 -10.42
N PRO A 253 -3.47 -23.56 -11.10
CA PRO A 253 -2.46 -22.65 -10.57
C PRO A 253 -3.06 -21.44 -9.87
N ALA A 254 -2.30 -20.87 -8.93
CA ALA A 254 -2.67 -19.62 -8.27
C ALA A 254 -2.83 -18.50 -9.32
N ASP A 255 -3.86 -17.67 -9.17
CA ASP A 255 -4.06 -16.52 -10.04
C ASP A 255 -3.08 -15.40 -9.68
N VAL A 256 -2.82 -15.20 -8.37
CA VAL A 256 -1.90 -14.16 -7.91
C VAL A 256 -1.16 -14.59 -6.64
N HIS A 257 0.17 -14.47 -6.68
CA HIS A 257 0.99 -14.35 -5.48
C HIS A 257 1.31 -12.85 -5.27
N LEU A 258 0.71 -12.24 -4.24
CA LEU A 258 1.01 -10.87 -3.83
C LEU A 258 2.15 -10.89 -2.83
N VAL A 259 3.23 -10.16 -3.10
CA VAL A 259 4.44 -10.17 -2.27
C VAL A 259 5.07 -8.78 -2.13
N GLY A 260 5.83 -8.55 -1.07
CA GLY A 260 6.67 -7.36 -0.97
C GLY A 260 7.83 -7.40 -1.98
N LYS A 261 8.26 -6.24 -2.45
CA LYS A 261 9.33 -6.14 -3.47
C LYS A 261 10.65 -6.82 -3.05
N GLU A 262 10.91 -6.95 -1.75
CA GLU A 262 12.12 -7.58 -1.19
C GLU A 262 12.19 -9.09 -1.42
N ILE A 263 11.03 -9.74 -1.62
CA ILE A 263 10.96 -11.19 -1.83
C ILE A 263 10.47 -11.57 -3.23
N VAL A 264 10.36 -10.60 -4.14
CA VAL A 264 9.96 -10.84 -5.54
C VAL A 264 10.87 -11.88 -6.19
N ARG A 265 12.19 -11.80 -5.99
CA ARG A 265 13.16 -12.76 -6.56
C ARG A 265 12.83 -14.22 -6.22
N PHE A 266 12.44 -14.50 -4.97
CA PHE A 266 12.10 -15.85 -4.54
C PHE A 266 10.84 -16.37 -5.23
N HIS A 267 9.85 -15.53 -5.43
CA HIS A 267 8.55 -15.90 -5.99
C HIS A 267 8.53 -15.88 -7.53
N THR A 268 9.45 -15.15 -8.17
CA THR A 268 9.46 -15.00 -9.63
C THR A 268 10.56 -15.80 -10.30
N ILE A 269 11.61 -16.20 -9.57
CA ILE A 269 12.74 -16.99 -10.11
C ILE A 269 12.77 -18.36 -9.44
N ILE A 270 12.99 -18.43 -8.12
CA ILE A 270 13.19 -19.71 -7.42
C ILE A 270 11.92 -20.56 -7.51
N TRP A 271 10.78 -20.01 -7.13
CA TRP A 271 9.51 -20.74 -7.12
C TRP A 271 9.10 -21.28 -8.50
N PRO A 272 9.08 -20.47 -9.57
CA PRO A 272 8.79 -20.99 -10.90
C PRO A 272 9.75 -22.07 -11.36
N ILE A 273 11.05 -21.93 -11.06
CA ILE A 273 12.05 -22.94 -11.43
C ILE A 273 11.84 -24.26 -10.67
N MET A 274 11.48 -24.20 -9.38
CA MET A 274 11.08 -25.38 -8.62
C MET A 274 9.88 -26.08 -9.27
N LEU A 275 8.84 -25.32 -9.64
CA LEU A 275 7.66 -25.86 -10.32
C LEU A 275 7.99 -26.44 -11.68
N MET A 276 8.84 -25.78 -12.47
CA MET A 276 9.33 -26.29 -13.76
C MET A 276 10.07 -27.62 -13.60
N SER A 277 10.89 -27.73 -12.55
CA SER A 277 11.58 -28.99 -12.21
C SER A 277 10.57 -30.09 -11.88
N LEU A 278 9.57 -29.80 -11.10
CA LEU A 278 8.55 -30.75 -10.67
C LEU A 278 7.51 -31.07 -11.75
N GLY A 279 7.48 -30.32 -12.86
CA GLY A 279 6.47 -30.46 -13.91
C GLY A 279 5.08 -30.01 -13.46
N ILE A 280 5.04 -29.03 -12.55
CA ILE A 280 3.81 -28.41 -12.04
C ILE A 280 3.59 -27.09 -12.78
N GLU A 281 2.34 -26.75 -13.07
CA GLU A 281 1.97 -25.48 -13.72
C GLU A 281 2.35 -24.28 -12.85
N LEU A 282 2.78 -23.19 -13.50
CA LEU A 282 3.21 -21.98 -12.80
C LEU A 282 2.02 -21.09 -12.41
N PRO A 283 2.14 -20.28 -11.34
CA PRO A 283 1.14 -19.25 -11.02
C PRO A 283 0.99 -18.27 -12.18
N LYS A 284 -0.20 -17.69 -12.35
CA LYS A 284 -0.47 -16.79 -13.48
C LYS A 284 0.21 -15.43 -13.31
N MET A 285 0.31 -14.93 -12.06
CA MET A 285 0.93 -13.64 -11.77
C MET A 285 1.61 -13.64 -10.40
N VAL A 286 2.75 -12.97 -10.34
CA VAL A 286 3.38 -12.52 -9.09
C VAL A 286 3.38 -10.99 -9.08
N TYR A 287 2.73 -10.39 -8.11
CA TYR A 287 2.67 -8.94 -7.96
C TYR A 287 3.54 -8.46 -6.81
N GLY A 288 4.58 -7.70 -7.13
CA GLY A 288 5.49 -7.09 -6.14
C GLY A 288 5.04 -5.70 -5.74
N HIS A 289 4.44 -5.55 -4.54
CA HIS A 289 4.11 -4.22 -4.01
C HIS A 289 5.33 -3.50 -3.42
N GLY A 290 5.27 -2.16 -3.36
CA GLY A 290 6.30 -1.33 -2.75
C GLY A 290 6.33 -1.41 -1.23
N TRP A 291 7.34 -0.80 -0.62
CA TRP A 291 7.43 -0.69 0.83
C TRP A 291 6.53 0.40 1.38
N LEU A 292 6.10 0.19 2.61
CA LEU A 292 5.58 1.26 3.43
C LEU A 292 6.75 1.84 4.25
N ILE A 293 7.05 3.11 4.00
CA ILE A 293 8.10 3.87 4.69
C ILE A 293 7.46 4.84 5.69
N VAL A 294 8.19 5.30 6.66
CA VAL A 294 7.74 6.25 7.69
C VAL A 294 8.73 7.41 7.73
N ASP A 295 8.23 8.63 7.62
CA ASP A 295 9.04 9.85 7.56
C ASP A 295 10.15 9.82 6.49
N GLY A 296 9.82 9.24 5.33
CA GLY A 296 10.75 9.12 4.20
C GLY A 296 11.79 8.01 4.34
N GLU A 297 11.75 7.22 5.41
CA GLU A 297 12.73 6.16 5.70
C GLU A 297 12.09 4.77 5.80
N LYS A 298 12.85 3.73 5.43
CA LYS A 298 12.43 2.34 5.64
C LYS A 298 12.25 2.06 7.13
N MET A 299 11.14 1.42 7.48
CA MET A 299 10.91 0.97 8.86
C MET A 299 12.00 0.01 9.31
N SER A 300 12.57 0.29 10.49
CA SER A 300 13.61 -0.54 11.09
C SER A 300 13.52 -0.46 12.61
N LYS A 301 13.67 -1.63 13.28
CA LYS A 301 13.68 -1.70 14.74
C LYS A 301 14.80 -0.87 15.36
N SER A 302 15.97 -0.81 14.70
CA SER A 302 17.12 -0.04 15.19
C SER A 302 16.88 1.48 15.14
N LYS A 303 15.99 1.94 14.26
CA LYS A 303 15.60 3.36 14.15
C LYS A 303 14.40 3.71 15.03
N GLY A 304 13.70 2.72 15.59
CA GLY A 304 12.51 2.94 16.42
C GLY A 304 11.27 3.44 15.65
N ASN A 305 11.30 3.43 14.31
CA ASN A 305 10.24 3.96 13.44
C ASN A 305 9.26 2.87 12.93
N VAL A 306 9.22 1.72 13.61
CA VAL A 306 8.27 0.64 13.27
C VAL A 306 6.89 0.98 13.84
N VAL A 307 5.91 1.09 12.95
CA VAL A 307 4.52 1.39 13.33
C VAL A 307 3.77 0.10 13.66
N ASP A 308 3.36 -0.04 14.92
CA ASP A 308 2.48 -1.11 15.39
C ASP A 308 1.03 -0.81 14.93
N PRO A 309 0.36 -1.71 14.19
CA PRO A 309 -1.01 -1.49 13.72
C PRO A 309 -2.06 -1.57 14.84
N ILE A 310 -1.81 -2.29 15.94
CA ILE A 310 -2.82 -2.53 16.98
C ILE A 310 -3.33 -1.24 17.62
N PRO A 311 -2.48 -0.30 18.10
CA PRO A 311 -2.96 0.98 18.62
C PRO A 311 -3.78 1.78 17.61
N LEU A 312 -3.38 1.76 16.33
CA LEU A 312 -4.11 2.45 15.27
C LEU A 312 -5.49 1.84 15.02
N LEU A 313 -5.60 0.50 15.06
CA LEU A 313 -6.88 -0.20 14.93
C LEU A 313 -7.83 0.08 16.09
N GLN A 314 -7.29 0.16 17.31
CA GLN A 314 -8.08 0.50 18.52
C GLN A 314 -8.60 1.92 18.47
N GLU A 315 -7.83 2.85 17.93
CA GLU A 315 -8.18 4.27 17.87
C GLU A 315 -9.10 4.60 16.69
N PHE A 316 -8.79 4.08 15.49
CA PHE A 316 -9.45 4.50 14.25
C PHE A 316 -10.39 3.44 13.65
N GLY A 317 -10.28 2.19 14.10
CA GLY A 317 -10.99 1.05 13.52
C GLY A 317 -10.36 0.53 12.23
N SER A 318 -10.72 -0.70 11.86
CA SER A 318 -10.10 -1.40 10.71
C SER A 318 -10.41 -0.72 9.39
N ASP A 319 -11.64 -0.30 9.15
CA ASP A 319 -12.07 0.29 7.88
C ASP A 319 -11.30 1.58 7.55
N ALA A 320 -11.04 2.43 8.56
CA ALA A 320 -10.29 3.66 8.38
C ALA A 320 -8.83 3.38 8.00
N ILE A 321 -8.20 2.40 8.66
CA ILE A 321 -6.81 2.00 8.34
C ILE A 321 -6.73 1.39 6.95
N ARG A 322 -7.65 0.47 6.60
CA ARG A 322 -7.72 -0.16 5.28
C ARG A 322 -7.93 0.88 4.18
N TYR A 323 -8.88 1.80 4.38
CA TYR A 323 -9.14 2.87 3.42
C TYR A 323 -7.91 3.74 3.19
N TYR A 324 -7.25 4.21 4.25
CA TYR A 324 -6.04 5.02 4.13
C TYR A 324 -4.93 4.29 3.37
N LEU A 325 -4.62 3.04 3.77
CA LEU A 325 -3.55 2.27 3.15
C LEU A 325 -3.81 2.01 1.66
N LEU A 326 -5.06 1.78 1.25
CA LEU A 326 -5.41 1.43 -0.11
C LEU A 326 -5.73 2.63 -0.99
N ASN A 327 -6.13 3.77 -0.40
CA ASN A 327 -6.43 4.99 -1.14
C ASN A 327 -5.21 5.90 -1.32
N ASP A 328 -4.35 6.00 -0.29
CA ASP A 328 -3.27 6.99 -0.24
C ASP A 328 -1.94 6.47 -0.80
N ILE A 329 -1.77 5.15 -0.84
CA ILE A 329 -0.55 4.49 -1.29
C ILE A 329 -0.80 3.87 -2.66
N GLN A 330 -0.06 4.34 -3.67
CA GLN A 330 -0.15 3.79 -5.01
C GLN A 330 0.47 2.39 -5.07
N LEU A 331 -0.33 1.40 -5.46
CA LEU A 331 0.12 0.02 -5.54
C LEU A 331 1.30 -0.13 -6.52
N GLY A 332 2.34 -0.85 -6.08
CA GLY A 332 3.58 -1.04 -6.86
C GLY A 332 4.67 0.01 -6.59
N GLN A 333 4.34 1.11 -5.94
CA GLN A 333 5.29 2.14 -5.51
C GLN A 333 5.47 2.13 -3.98
N ASP A 334 6.57 2.70 -3.50
CA ASP A 334 6.77 2.92 -2.07
C ASP A 334 5.82 4.01 -1.57
N GLY A 335 5.18 3.78 -0.43
CA GLY A 335 4.25 4.72 0.18
C GLY A 335 4.75 5.24 1.52
N ASN A 336 4.51 6.50 1.83
CA ASN A 336 4.88 7.09 3.12
C ASN A 336 3.67 7.09 4.06
N PHE A 337 3.78 6.36 5.17
CA PHE A 337 2.77 6.39 6.23
C PHE A 337 2.89 7.70 7.04
N SER A 338 1.76 8.34 7.27
CA SER A 338 1.66 9.52 8.13
C SER A 338 0.35 9.48 8.90
N ARG A 339 0.43 9.62 10.22
CA ARG A 339 -0.74 9.69 11.09
C ARG A 339 -1.64 10.90 10.76
N ASP A 340 -1.05 12.05 10.48
CA ASP A 340 -1.80 13.28 10.14
C ASP A 340 -2.59 13.10 8.83
N ARG A 341 -1.98 12.46 7.82
CA ARG A 341 -2.66 12.13 6.57
C ARG A 341 -3.78 11.12 6.79
N LEU A 342 -3.57 10.12 7.65
CA LEU A 342 -4.63 9.17 8.04
C LEU A 342 -5.82 9.92 8.65
N ILE A 343 -5.60 10.77 9.66
CA ILE A 343 -6.66 11.57 10.29
C ILE A 343 -7.33 12.51 9.27
N GLY A 344 -6.53 13.14 8.41
CA GLY A 344 -7.05 13.97 7.32
C GLY A 344 -8.00 13.20 6.40
N ARG A 345 -7.65 11.98 5.99
CA ARG A 345 -8.51 11.12 5.16
C ARG A 345 -9.76 10.66 5.89
N ILE A 346 -9.64 10.31 7.16
CA ILE A 346 -10.82 9.95 7.97
C ILE A 346 -11.80 11.12 8.01
N ASN A 347 -11.31 12.33 8.29
CA ASN A 347 -12.16 13.51 8.43
C ASN A 347 -12.76 13.98 7.11
N SER A 348 -11.97 14.02 6.02
CA SER A 348 -12.47 14.50 4.71
C SER A 348 -13.34 13.46 4.01
N ASP A 349 -12.81 12.26 3.81
CA ASP A 349 -13.40 11.30 2.91
C ASP A 349 -14.45 10.41 3.62
N LEU A 350 -14.10 9.89 4.80
CA LEU A 350 -14.97 8.94 5.51
C LEU A 350 -16.04 9.65 6.37
N SER A 351 -15.66 10.67 7.13
CA SER A 351 -16.59 11.37 8.00
C SER A 351 -17.45 12.37 7.21
N ASN A 352 -16.81 13.30 6.48
CA ASN A 352 -17.51 14.40 5.81
C ASN A 352 -18.20 13.94 4.51
N ASP A 353 -17.46 13.31 3.58
CA ASP A 353 -18.04 12.97 2.27
C ASP A 353 -19.05 11.81 2.41
N LEU A 354 -18.67 10.69 3.04
CA LEU A 354 -19.48 9.47 3.11
C LEU A 354 -20.43 9.44 4.32
N GLY A 355 -19.89 9.58 5.53
CA GLY A 355 -20.65 9.41 6.78
C GLY A 355 -21.74 10.46 6.94
N ASN A 356 -21.41 11.74 6.64
CA ASN A 356 -22.37 12.83 6.70
C ASN A 356 -23.44 12.73 5.60
N LEU A 357 -23.09 12.28 4.38
CA LEU A 357 -24.05 12.06 3.32
C LEU A 357 -25.11 11.03 3.74
N LEU A 358 -24.68 9.86 4.21
CA LEU A 358 -25.62 8.82 4.69
C LEU A 358 -26.50 9.36 5.81
N TYR A 359 -25.90 9.94 6.85
CA TYR A 359 -26.63 10.41 8.03
C TYR A 359 -27.66 11.48 7.69
N ARG A 360 -27.30 12.48 6.85
CA ARG A 360 -28.20 13.54 6.36
C ARG A 360 -29.34 12.97 5.52
N SER A 361 -29.04 12.06 4.58
CA SER A 361 -30.03 11.47 3.68
C SER A 361 -31.10 10.70 4.49
N LEU A 362 -30.65 9.79 5.37
CA LEU A 362 -31.57 9.03 6.22
C LEU A 362 -32.33 9.92 7.23
N SER A 363 -31.70 10.98 7.74
CA SER A 363 -32.39 11.97 8.60
C SER A 363 -33.54 12.68 7.85
N MET A 364 -33.38 12.96 6.57
CA MET A 364 -34.43 13.54 5.74
C MET A 364 -35.56 12.53 5.45
N VAL A 365 -35.24 11.27 5.16
CA VAL A 365 -36.24 10.20 5.01
C VAL A 365 -37.04 10.02 6.30
N GLU A 366 -36.38 9.97 7.45
CA GLU A 366 -37.03 9.85 8.75
C GLU A 366 -37.95 11.05 9.04
N LYS A 367 -37.43 12.26 8.86
CA LYS A 367 -38.14 13.50 9.16
C LYS A 367 -39.33 13.76 8.23
N TYR A 368 -39.18 13.53 6.94
CA TYR A 368 -40.18 13.94 5.94
C TYR A 368 -41.09 12.78 5.51
N ARG A 369 -40.64 11.52 5.69
CA ARG A 369 -41.34 10.32 5.22
C ARG A 369 -41.49 9.24 6.30
N LYS A 370 -41.24 9.58 7.57
CA LYS A 370 -41.37 8.67 8.73
C LYS A 370 -40.58 7.36 8.53
N GLY A 371 -39.43 7.44 7.88
CA GLY A 371 -38.57 6.30 7.64
C GLY A 371 -38.94 5.42 6.43
N VAL A 372 -39.95 5.79 5.63
CA VAL A 372 -40.39 5.01 4.46
C VAL A 372 -39.82 5.62 3.18
N LEU A 373 -39.15 4.81 2.37
CA LEU A 373 -38.68 5.19 1.03
C LEU A 373 -39.73 4.86 -0.02
N THR A 374 -40.11 5.86 -0.80
CA THR A 374 -41.00 5.75 -1.96
C THR A 374 -40.24 6.20 -3.21
N LYS A 375 -40.41 5.52 -4.35
CA LYS A 375 -39.70 5.85 -5.58
C LYS A 375 -39.98 7.27 -6.09
N GLY A 376 -41.21 7.73 -5.91
CA GLY A 376 -41.61 9.07 -6.32
C GLY A 376 -41.60 9.29 -7.83
N ASP A 377 -41.73 10.57 -8.24
CA ASP A 377 -41.66 10.98 -9.65
C ASP A 377 -40.97 12.33 -9.78
N ALA A 378 -39.87 12.39 -10.52
CA ALA A 378 -39.08 13.59 -10.77
C ALA A 378 -39.57 14.40 -11.99
N SER A 379 -40.51 13.89 -12.80
CA SER A 379 -40.84 14.41 -14.14
C SER A 379 -41.46 15.78 -14.15
N SER A 380 -42.04 16.22 -13.02
CA SER A 380 -42.73 17.52 -12.88
C SER A 380 -41.77 18.71 -12.67
N ASP A 381 -40.48 18.47 -12.49
CA ASP A 381 -39.45 19.53 -12.38
C ASP A 381 -38.21 19.11 -13.22
N GLU A 382 -37.94 19.90 -14.25
CA GLU A 382 -36.88 19.64 -15.23
C GLU A 382 -35.49 19.56 -14.57
N THR A 383 -35.21 20.39 -13.57
CA THR A 383 -33.95 20.43 -12.84
C THR A 383 -33.76 19.14 -12.02
N VAL A 384 -34.79 18.73 -11.30
CA VAL A 384 -34.77 17.51 -10.49
C VAL A 384 -34.66 16.27 -11.40
N ALA A 385 -35.43 16.24 -12.51
CA ALA A 385 -35.39 15.12 -13.46
C ALA A 385 -34.00 14.96 -14.09
N ALA A 386 -33.40 16.07 -14.57
CA ALA A 386 -32.08 16.05 -15.17
C ALA A 386 -30.98 15.63 -14.15
N ALA A 387 -31.02 16.17 -12.93
CA ALA A 387 -30.08 15.79 -11.88
C ALA A 387 -30.23 14.32 -11.45
N SER A 388 -31.46 13.82 -11.36
CA SER A 388 -31.74 12.40 -11.05
C SER A 388 -31.18 11.47 -12.13
N LYS A 389 -31.41 11.81 -13.39
CA LYS A 389 -30.85 11.05 -14.51
C LYS A 389 -29.32 11.06 -14.52
N GLU A 390 -28.68 12.20 -14.23
CA GLU A 390 -27.22 12.29 -14.10
C GLU A 390 -26.68 11.34 -13.03
N ILE A 391 -27.36 11.21 -11.88
CA ILE A 391 -26.96 10.29 -10.80
C ILE A 391 -27.12 8.82 -11.20
N GLU A 392 -28.20 8.45 -11.90
CA GLU A 392 -28.39 7.09 -12.42
C GLU A 392 -27.27 6.69 -13.38
N ASP A 393 -27.00 7.55 -14.37
CA ASP A 393 -25.95 7.29 -15.38
C ASP A 393 -24.58 7.19 -14.72
N LYS A 394 -24.29 8.11 -13.78
CA LYS A 394 -23.05 8.09 -13.00
C LYS A 394 -22.85 6.84 -12.14
N ALA A 395 -23.92 6.28 -11.60
CA ALA A 395 -23.84 5.02 -10.84
C ALA A 395 -23.33 3.87 -11.72
N ALA A 396 -23.89 3.72 -12.92
CA ALA A 396 -23.49 2.68 -13.89
C ALA A 396 -22.04 2.89 -14.39
N GLU A 397 -21.69 4.13 -14.74
CA GLU A 397 -20.32 4.51 -15.14
C GLU A 397 -19.31 4.21 -14.02
N THR A 398 -19.65 4.56 -12.78
CA THR A 398 -18.79 4.33 -11.60
C THR A 398 -18.57 2.85 -11.35
N LEU A 399 -19.61 2.02 -11.43
CA LEU A 399 -19.48 0.58 -11.28
C LEU A 399 -18.54 -0.01 -12.35
N SER A 400 -18.70 0.42 -13.59
CA SER A 400 -17.81 0.01 -14.70
C SER A 400 -16.37 0.42 -14.45
N ALA A 401 -16.12 1.68 -14.10
CA ALA A 401 -14.78 2.21 -13.81
C ALA A 401 -14.16 1.54 -12.57
N PHE A 402 -14.94 1.31 -11.52
CA PHE A 402 -14.51 0.60 -10.33
C PHE A 402 -14.06 -0.83 -10.65
N ARG A 403 -14.89 -1.61 -11.38
CA ARG A 403 -14.53 -2.97 -11.78
C ARG A 403 -13.30 -3.02 -12.67
N ALA A 404 -13.18 -2.07 -13.61
CA ALA A 404 -11.99 -1.95 -14.46
C ALA A 404 -10.73 -1.63 -13.64
N GLY A 405 -10.82 -0.71 -12.68
CA GLY A 405 -9.74 -0.36 -11.77
C GLY A 405 -9.28 -1.55 -10.92
N MET A 406 -10.21 -2.25 -10.29
CA MET A 406 -9.91 -3.42 -9.47
C MET A 406 -9.31 -4.56 -10.30
N ASN A 407 -9.89 -4.90 -11.45
CA ASN A 407 -9.35 -5.92 -12.35
C ASN A 407 -7.96 -5.56 -12.90
N GLY A 408 -7.69 -4.27 -13.08
CA GLY A 408 -6.39 -3.73 -13.51
C GLY A 408 -5.37 -3.54 -12.39
N TRP A 409 -5.65 -3.96 -11.16
CA TRP A 409 -4.79 -3.74 -9.98
C TRP A 409 -4.52 -2.25 -9.68
N LYS A 410 -5.47 -1.38 -10.05
CA LYS A 410 -5.44 0.07 -9.81
C LYS A 410 -6.45 0.46 -8.71
N ILE A 411 -6.24 -0.05 -7.50
CA ILE A 411 -7.17 0.11 -6.38
C ILE A 411 -7.43 1.59 -6.08
N ASN A 412 -6.39 2.44 -6.15
CA ASN A 412 -6.53 3.88 -5.95
C ASN A 412 -7.49 4.52 -6.97
N ASP A 413 -7.39 4.15 -8.26
CA ASP A 413 -8.28 4.66 -9.31
C ASP A 413 -9.72 4.17 -9.10
N ALA A 414 -9.88 2.91 -8.69
CA ALA A 414 -11.19 2.35 -8.36
C ALA A 414 -11.85 3.12 -7.20
N LEU A 415 -11.13 3.37 -6.12
CA LEU A 415 -11.62 4.16 -4.98
C LEU A 415 -11.91 5.62 -5.37
N LYS A 416 -11.06 6.23 -6.19
CA LYS A 416 -11.28 7.58 -6.71
C LYS A 416 -12.60 7.67 -7.50
N ALA A 417 -12.95 6.67 -8.30
CA ALA A 417 -14.22 6.61 -9.00
C ALA A 417 -15.39 6.58 -8.01
N VAL A 418 -15.35 5.72 -6.99
CA VAL A 418 -16.40 5.62 -5.96
C VAL A 418 -16.55 6.95 -5.21
N TRP A 419 -15.46 7.58 -4.76
CA TRP A 419 -15.53 8.86 -4.03
C TRP A 419 -15.96 10.04 -4.92
N THR A 420 -15.69 9.97 -6.22
CA THR A 420 -16.25 10.95 -7.18
C THR A 420 -17.77 10.81 -7.25
N PHE A 421 -18.31 9.59 -7.21
CA PHE A 421 -19.75 9.36 -7.13
C PHE A 421 -20.36 9.83 -5.79
N VAL A 422 -19.69 9.55 -4.66
CA VAL A 422 -20.11 10.07 -3.34
C VAL A 422 -20.23 11.59 -3.35
N ARG A 423 -19.26 12.30 -3.94
CA ARG A 423 -19.30 13.76 -4.09
C ARG A 423 -20.41 14.22 -5.03
N ALA A 424 -20.71 13.45 -6.08
CA ALA A 424 -21.84 13.75 -6.96
C ALA A 424 -23.17 13.63 -6.21
N LEU A 425 -23.34 12.62 -5.35
CA LEU A 425 -24.51 12.49 -4.47
C LEU A 425 -24.63 13.66 -3.48
N ASN A 426 -23.51 14.13 -2.90
CA ASN A 426 -23.52 15.33 -2.06
C ASN A 426 -23.98 16.57 -2.85
N LYS A 427 -23.44 16.76 -4.08
CA LYS A 427 -23.86 17.85 -4.97
C LYS A 427 -25.34 17.74 -5.36
N TYR A 428 -25.84 16.52 -5.59
CA TYR A 428 -27.25 16.27 -5.90
C TYR A 428 -28.18 16.78 -4.79
N VAL A 429 -27.82 16.59 -3.51
CA VAL A 429 -28.57 17.17 -2.38
C VAL A 429 -28.64 18.69 -2.47
N ASP A 430 -27.54 19.35 -2.84
CA ASP A 430 -27.48 20.80 -2.90
C ASP A 430 -28.25 21.35 -4.11
N VAL A 431 -28.26 20.65 -5.24
CA VAL A 431 -29.01 21.05 -6.46
C VAL A 431 -30.52 20.84 -6.26
N THR A 432 -30.95 19.72 -5.69
CA THR A 432 -32.37 19.36 -5.56
C THR A 432 -33.04 19.96 -4.34
N MET A 433 -32.29 20.47 -3.36
CA MET A 433 -32.74 21.14 -2.14
C MET A 433 -33.94 20.44 -1.48
N PRO A 434 -33.84 19.17 -1.03
CA PRO A 434 -34.97 18.41 -0.51
C PRO A 434 -35.68 19.08 0.67
N TRP A 435 -35.01 19.91 1.45
CA TRP A 435 -35.60 20.72 2.51
C TRP A 435 -36.53 21.84 1.99
N ALA A 436 -36.35 22.30 0.75
CA ALA A 436 -37.24 23.23 0.11
C ALA A 436 -38.47 22.50 -0.47
N LEU A 437 -38.27 21.37 -1.11
CA LEU A 437 -39.36 20.51 -1.60
C LEU A 437 -40.30 20.07 -0.48
N ALA A 438 -39.75 19.74 0.70
CA ALA A 438 -40.53 19.35 1.87
C ALA A 438 -41.48 20.38 2.45
N LYS A 439 -41.43 21.66 2.01
CA LYS A 439 -42.32 22.73 2.47
C LYS A 439 -43.64 22.81 1.68
N ASP A 440 -43.73 22.09 0.56
CA ASP A 440 -44.87 22.12 -0.36
C ASP A 440 -45.39 20.70 -0.57
N GLU A 441 -46.60 20.40 -0.09
CA GLU A 441 -47.21 19.07 -0.25
C GLU A 441 -47.42 18.67 -1.71
N ALA A 442 -47.64 19.63 -2.61
CA ALA A 442 -47.75 19.36 -4.04
C ALA A 442 -46.46 18.81 -4.65
N LYS A 443 -45.30 19.03 -4.02
CA LYS A 443 -43.98 18.54 -4.41
C LYS A 443 -43.59 17.24 -3.71
N ALA A 444 -44.55 16.57 -3.04
CA ALA A 444 -44.27 15.29 -2.38
C ALA A 444 -43.67 14.24 -3.31
N PRO A 445 -44.14 13.99 -4.56
CA PRO A 445 -43.53 13.01 -5.46
C PRO A 445 -42.11 13.37 -5.87
N LEU A 446 -41.77 14.67 -6.02
CA LEU A 446 -40.40 15.12 -6.28
C LEU A 446 -39.46 14.84 -5.11
N LEU A 447 -39.92 15.15 -3.88
CA LEU A 447 -39.13 14.86 -2.68
C LEU A 447 -38.88 13.37 -2.52
N ASP A 448 -39.90 12.52 -2.77
CA ASP A 448 -39.76 11.07 -2.73
C ASP A 448 -38.71 10.59 -3.72
N ALA A 449 -38.75 11.07 -4.97
CA ALA A 449 -37.77 10.76 -5.99
C ALA A 449 -36.35 11.15 -5.55
N VAL A 450 -36.17 12.35 -5.00
CA VAL A 450 -34.85 12.82 -4.53
C VAL A 450 -34.31 11.94 -3.40
N LEU A 451 -35.12 11.64 -2.40
CA LEU A 451 -34.72 10.79 -1.26
C LEU A 451 -34.39 9.36 -1.71
N TYR A 452 -35.19 8.83 -2.64
CA TYR A 452 -34.96 7.52 -3.24
C TYR A 452 -33.61 7.45 -3.97
N HIS A 453 -33.31 8.43 -4.83
CA HIS A 453 -32.05 8.49 -5.59
C HIS A 453 -30.83 8.57 -4.66
N LEU A 454 -30.92 9.32 -3.55
CA LEU A 454 -29.84 9.37 -2.56
C LEU A 454 -29.60 7.99 -1.92
N CYS A 455 -30.65 7.31 -1.50
CA CYS A 455 -30.56 6.00 -0.86
C CYS A 455 -30.10 4.92 -1.84
N GLU A 456 -30.61 4.94 -3.08
CA GLU A 456 -30.19 4.02 -4.13
C GLU A 456 -28.70 4.23 -4.52
N GLY A 457 -28.27 5.48 -4.64
CA GLY A 457 -26.84 5.80 -4.83
C GLY A 457 -25.97 5.28 -3.69
N MET A 458 -26.43 5.39 -2.44
CA MET A 458 -25.72 4.84 -1.27
C MET A 458 -25.68 3.31 -1.28
N ARG A 459 -26.70 2.61 -1.84
CA ARG A 459 -26.67 1.16 -2.06
C ARG A 459 -25.53 0.77 -3.01
N PHE A 460 -25.36 1.50 -4.11
CA PHE A 460 -24.22 1.30 -5.02
C PHE A 460 -22.89 1.53 -4.32
N VAL A 461 -22.76 2.64 -3.57
CA VAL A 461 -21.53 2.95 -2.81
C VAL A 461 -21.22 1.84 -1.81
N SER A 462 -22.24 1.31 -1.11
CA SER A 462 -22.06 0.23 -0.13
C SER A 462 -21.34 -0.98 -0.72
N LEU A 463 -21.81 -1.53 -1.85
CA LEU A 463 -21.17 -2.70 -2.46
C LEU A 463 -19.83 -2.39 -3.12
N MET A 464 -19.67 -1.23 -3.78
CA MET A 464 -18.40 -0.86 -4.38
C MET A 464 -17.32 -0.58 -3.33
N ALA A 465 -17.67 -0.12 -2.14
CA ALA A 465 -16.73 0.16 -1.06
C ALA A 465 -16.42 -1.08 -0.19
N GLU A 466 -17.24 -2.15 -0.24
CA GLU A 466 -17.10 -3.36 0.58
C GLU A 466 -15.70 -3.96 0.57
N PRO A 467 -15.01 -4.08 -0.57
CA PRO A 467 -13.66 -4.66 -0.57
C PRO A 467 -12.67 -3.92 0.34
N VAL A 468 -12.90 -2.65 0.60
CA VAL A 468 -11.98 -1.76 1.34
C VAL A 468 -12.47 -1.45 2.74
N ILE A 469 -13.76 -1.12 2.90
CA ILE A 469 -14.40 -0.76 4.18
C ILE A 469 -15.59 -1.68 4.50
N PRO A 470 -15.36 -2.99 4.69
CA PRO A 470 -16.43 -4.00 4.76
C PRO A 470 -17.43 -3.77 5.90
N ILE A 471 -16.97 -3.30 7.06
CA ILE A 471 -17.84 -3.08 8.23
C ILE A 471 -18.79 -1.89 7.98
N ALA A 472 -18.25 -0.79 7.44
CA ALA A 472 -19.08 0.36 7.11
C ALA A 472 -20.04 0.08 5.97
N SER A 473 -19.62 -0.69 4.97
CA SER A 473 -20.45 -1.11 3.85
C SER A 473 -21.66 -1.92 4.30
N GLU A 474 -21.48 -2.91 5.17
CA GLU A 474 -22.58 -3.67 5.76
C GLU A 474 -23.51 -2.76 6.61
N LYS A 475 -22.94 -1.81 7.36
CA LYS A 475 -23.74 -0.84 8.12
C LYS A 475 -24.55 0.09 7.21
N ILE A 476 -24.00 0.55 6.08
CA ILE A 476 -24.75 1.35 5.10
C ILE A 476 -25.94 0.54 4.59
N TRP A 477 -25.70 -0.69 4.15
CA TRP A 477 -26.72 -1.59 3.64
C TRP A 477 -27.87 -1.79 4.64
N ASN A 478 -27.53 -2.11 5.89
CA ASN A 478 -28.50 -2.32 6.97
C ASN A 478 -29.26 -1.03 7.31
N GLN A 479 -28.61 0.12 7.30
CA GLN A 479 -29.28 1.41 7.55
C GLN A 479 -30.25 1.81 6.43
N LEU A 480 -30.01 1.35 5.20
CA LEU A 480 -30.95 1.51 4.09
C LEU A 480 -32.17 0.57 4.19
N GLY A 481 -32.26 -0.25 5.24
CA GLY A 481 -33.35 -1.21 5.44
C GLY A 481 -33.22 -2.48 4.58
N LEU A 482 -32.03 -2.73 4.03
CA LEU A 482 -31.74 -3.89 3.19
C LEU A 482 -31.23 -5.05 4.02
N THR A 483 -31.53 -6.27 3.58
CA THR A 483 -31.08 -7.53 4.17
C THR A 483 -30.14 -8.27 3.22
N ASP A 484 -29.61 -9.41 3.64
CA ASP A 484 -28.81 -10.33 2.81
C ASP A 484 -27.53 -9.74 2.18
N PHE A 485 -26.90 -8.80 2.88
CA PHE A 485 -25.63 -8.20 2.42
C PHE A 485 -24.58 -9.23 1.98
N LYS A 486 -24.51 -10.36 2.70
CA LYS A 486 -23.54 -11.43 2.41
C LYS A 486 -23.76 -12.15 1.09
N ASN A 487 -24.99 -12.10 0.55
CA ASN A 487 -25.36 -12.73 -0.71
C ASN A 487 -25.42 -11.74 -1.88
N ALA A 488 -25.25 -10.45 -1.62
CA ALA A 488 -25.22 -9.41 -2.66
C ALA A 488 -23.96 -9.52 -3.53
N ASP A 489 -24.10 -9.27 -4.82
CA ASP A 489 -22.99 -9.18 -5.75
C ASP A 489 -23.15 -8.00 -6.73
N TYR A 490 -22.13 -7.74 -7.57
CA TYR A 490 -22.17 -6.62 -8.51
C TYR A 490 -23.19 -6.78 -9.65
N LYS A 491 -23.66 -8.00 -9.93
CA LYS A 491 -24.73 -8.21 -10.93
C LYS A 491 -26.08 -7.66 -10.44
N ASP A 492 -26.26 -7.56 -9.10
CA ASP A 492 -27.48 -7.05 -8.47
C ASP A 492 -27.48 -5.52 -8.38
N LEU A 493 -26.36 -4.85 -8.71
CA LEU A 493 -26.27 -3.38 -8.78
C LEU A 493 -26.90 -2.84 -10.08
N VAL A 494 -28.21 -3.07 -10.21
CA VAL A 494 -29.06 -2.42 -11.22
C VAL A 494 -29.83 -1.30 -10.52
N TRP A 495 -29.95 -0.13 -11.15
CA TRP A 495 -30.65 1.01 -10.56
C TRP A 495 -32.12 0.68 -10.30
N GLY A 496 -32.64 1.15 -9.18
CA GLY A 496 -34.02 0.86 -8.76
C GLY A 496 -34.15 -0.42 -7.92
N GLY A 497 -33.05 -0.93 -7.36
CA GLY A 497 -33.01 -2.16 -6.56
C GLY A 497 -33.62 -2.05 -5.17
N ILE A 498 -33.72 -0.85 -4.58
CA ILE A 498 -34.48 -0.67 -3.33
C ILE A 498 -35.97 -0.77 -3.65
N ALA A 499 -36.68 -1.65 -2.96
CA ALA A 499 -38.12 -1.83 -3.14
C ALA A 499 -38.89 -0.58 -2.68
N ASP A 500 -39.99 -0.26 -3.40
CA ASP A 500 -40.91 0.78 -2.96
C ASP A 500 -41.50 0.45 -1.62
N GLY A 501 -41.61 1.44 -0.72
CA GLY A 501 -42.12 1.21 0.65
C GLY A 501 -41.06 0.63 1.62
N THR A 502 -39.76 0.55 1.26
CA THR A 502 -38.73 0.06 2.17
C THR A 502 -38.61 0.99 3.39
N HIS A 503 -38.57 0.41 4.57
CA HIS A 503 -38.30 1.10 5.82
C HIS A 503 -36.80 1.15 6.09
N ILE A 504 -36.26 2.36 6.24
CA ILE A 504 -34.87 2.56 6.63
C ILE A 504 -34.64 2.27 8.13
N ASN A 505 -33.41 1.91 8.49
CA ASN A 505 -32.97 1.68 9.86
C ASN A 505 -31.88 2.68 10.23
N LYS A 506 -32.24 3.96 10.38
CA LYS A 506 -31.23 5.00 10.66
C LYS A 506 -30.43 4.67 11.91
N GLY A 507 -29.12 4.56 11.74
CA GLY A 507 -28.16 4.33 12.81
C GLY A 507 -27.32 5.57 13.18
N PRO A 508 -26.30 5.40 14.03
CA PRO A 508 -25.33 6.44 14.32
C PRO A 508 -24.48 6.78 13.09
N GLN A 509 -23.79 7.92 13.14
CA GLN A 509 -22.83 8.29 12.13
C GLN A 509 -21.71 7.24 12.03
N LEU A 510 -21.34 6.84 10.80
CA LEU A 510 -20.39 5.73 10.57
C LEU A 510 -18.98 6.05 11.04
N PHE A 511 -18.50 7.23 10.71
CA PHE A 511 -17.16 7.70 11.03
C PHE A 511 -17.27 9.05 11.74
N PRO A 512 -17.15 9.10 13.07
CA PRO A 512 -17.13 10.36 13.79
C PRO A 512 -15.88 11.18 13.38
N ARG A 513 -16.03 12.49 13.38
CA ARG A 513 -14.90 13.39 13.13
C ARG A 513 -13.89 13.28 14.27
N ILE A 514 -12.61 13.15 13.92
CA ILE A 514 -11.52 13.13 14.87
C ILE A 514 -11.05 14.57 15.09
N GLU A 515 -11.11 15.01 16.35
CA GLU A 515 -10.51 16.26 16.76
C GLU A 515 -9.00 16.03 16.93
N ILE A 516 -8.21 16.82 16.21
CA ILE A 516 -6.77 16.85 16.42
C ILE A 516 -6.57 17.70 17.69
N GLU A 517 -6.38 17.06 18.85
CA GLU A 517 -5.86 17.79 19.99
C GLU A 517 -4.51 18.37 19.54
N LYS A 518 -4.40 19.70 19.59
CA LYS A 518 -3.09 20.31 19.49
C LYS A 518 -2.37 19.87 20.76
N ASP A 519 -1.41 18.97 20.64
CA ASP A 519 -0.57 18.59 21.74
C ASP A 519 -0.10 19.86 22.48
N GLU A 520 -0.63 20.08 23.69
CA GLU A 520 0.04 20.93 24.66
C GLU A 520 1.39 20.27 24.90
N GLU A 521 2.47 20.97 24.56
CA GLU A 521 3.85 20.52 24.70
C GLU A 521 4.02 19.72 26.01
N ALA A 522 4.34 18.42 25.88
CA ALA A 522 4.71 17.61 27.03
C ALA A 522 5.86 18.29 27.79
N PRO A 523 5.82 18.38 29.13
CA PRO A 523 6.83 19.10 29.88
C PRO A 523 8.19 18.41 29.75
N VAL A 524 9.11 19.08 29.06
CA VAL A 524 10.50 18.66 28.91
C VAL A 524 11.14 18.62 30.32
N PRO A 525 11.83 17.53 30.70
CA PRO A 525 12.48 17.48 32.02
C PRO A 525 13.56 18.56 32.11
N LYS A 526 13.45 19.40 33.13
CA LYS A 526 14.35 20.51 33.43
C LYS A 526 15.82 20.06 33.50
N LYS A 527 16.62 20.46 32.52
CA LYS A 527 18.09 20.51 32.65
C LYS A 527 18.49 21.89 33.18
N VAL A 528 19.36 21.86 34.18
CA VAL A 528 19.90 22.98 34.93
C VAL A 528 20.48 24.06 34.01
N GLU A 529 20.02 25.30 34.24
CA GLU A 529 20.41 26.52 33.52
C GLU A 529 21.89 26.87 33.71
N LYS A 530 22.57 27.13 32.60
CA LYS A 530 23.66 28.11 32.57
C LYS A 530 23.21 29.31 31.73
N LYS A 531 23.11 30.45 32.37
CA LYS A 531 22.69 31.75 31.80
C LYS A 531 23.58 32.17 30.64
N GLN A 532 22.97 32.48 29.49
CA GLN A 532 23.47 33.43 28.49
C GLN A 532 22.29 34.22 27.87
N PRO A 533 22.51 35.41 27.29
CA PRO A 533 21.53 36.50 27.25
C PRO A 533 20.47 36.36 26.15
N LYS A 534 19.27 36.87 26.48
CA LYS A 534 18.07 36.93 25.64
C LYS A 534 18.32 37.53 24.26
N LYS A 535 17.93 36.80 23.20
CA LYS A 535 17.50 37.35 21.90
C LYS A 535 15.99 37.14 21.79
N GLU A 536 15.29 38.23 21.49
CA GLU A 536 13.84 38.30 21.31
C GLU A 536 13.43 37.42 20.10
N GLU A 537 12.56 36.42 20.34
CA GLU A 537 11.86 35.71 19.28
C GLU A 537 10.69 36.54 18.79
N LYS A 538 10.71 36.91 17.52
CA LYS A 538 9.56 37.50 16.82
C LYS A 538 8.50 36.40 16.63
N LYS A 539 7.32 36.59 17.21
CA LYS A 539 6.09 35.82 16.91
C LYS A 539 5.80 35.95 15.39
N GLU A 540 5.65 34.82 14.69
CA GLU A 540 5.11 34.82 13.33
C GLU A 540 3.65 35.30 13.38
N GLU A 541 3.43 36.47 12.82
CA GLU A 541 2.08 36.97 12.55
C GLU A 541 1.43 36.11 11.45
N LYS A 542 0.20 35.60 11.69
CA LYS A 542 -0.60 34.96 10.64
C LYS A 542 -0.79 35.95 9.50
N LYS A 543 -0.16 35.68 8.36
CA LYS A 543 -0.33 36.51 7.15
C LYS A 543 -1.77 36.36 6.66
N GLU A 544 -2.38 37.48 6.27
CA GLU A 544 -3.71 37.49 5.67
C GLU A 544 -3.70 36.71 4.34
N ALA A 545 -4.84 36.09 4.01
CA ALA A 545 -5.02 35.44 2.72
C ALA A 545 -4.97 36.45 1.59
N ILE A 546 -4.19 36.20 0.55
CA ILE A 546 -4.12 37.04 -0.66
C ILE A 546 -5.08 36.49 -1.72
N SER A 547 -5.55 37.38 -2.62
CA SER A 547 -6.35 36.98 -3.78
C SER A 547 -5.47 36.25 -4.81
N ILE A 548 -6.09 35.48 -5.71
CA ILE A 548 -5.41 34.85 -6.83
C ILE A 548 -4.74 35.86 -7.75
N ASP A 549 -5.38 37.05 -7.93
CA ASP A 549 -4.83 38.15 -8.72
C ASP A 549 -3.59 38.77 -8.06
N ASP A 550 -3.54 38.83 -6.73
CA ASP A 550 -2.34 39.28 -6.01
C ASP A 550 -1.20 38.28 -6.13
N PHE A 551 -1.48 36.98 -6.12
CA PHE A 551 -0.47 35.95 -6.35
C PHE A 551 0.13 36.04 -7.77
N PHE A 552 -0.71 36.26 -8.80
CA PHE A 552 -0.26 36.41 -10.18
C PHE A 552 0.53 37.68 -10.48
N LYS A 553 0.60 38.63 -9.55
CA LYS A 553 1.55 39.74 -9.63
C LYS A 553 3.01 39.30 -9.46
N THR A 554 3.23 38.09 -8.91
CA THR A 554 4.57 37.51 -8.77
C THR A 554 4.91 36.74 -10.05
N ASP A 555 6.03 37.10 -10.71
CA ASP A 555 6.51 36.38 -11.89
C ASP A 555 7.48 35.26 -11.46
N LEU A 556 7.00 34.03 -11.45
CA LEU A 556 7.76 32.83 -11.11
C LEU A 556 8.24 32.14 -12.39
N ARG A 557 9.56 31.91 -12.50
CA ARG A 557 10.18 31.23 -13.63
C ARG A 557 11.13 30.15 -13.18
N VAL A 558 11.40 29.21 -14.06
CA VAL A 558 12.50 28.27 -13.89
C VAL A 558 13.80 28.96 -14.28
N ALA A 559 14.82 28.87 -13.44
CA ALA A 559 16.15 29.40 -13.71
C ALA A 559 17.21 28.32 -13.56
N GLU A 560 18.17 28.24 -14.50
CA GLU A 560 19.33 27.37 -14.41
C GLU A 560 20.47 28.08 -13.67
N ILE A 561 21.08 27.43 -12.69
CA ILE A 561 22.23 27.96 -11.96
C ILE A 561 23.50 27.71 -12.80
N LEU A 562 24.07 28.77 -13.38
CA LEU A 562 25.28 28.72 -14.21
C LEU A 562 26.55 28.70 -13.38
N THR A 563 26.59 29.53 -12.34
CA THR A 563 27.73 29.60 -11.42
C THR A 563 27.25 29.77 -9.99
N ALA A 564 28.01 29.26 -9.04
CA ALA A 564 27.79 29.47 -7.61
C ALA A 564 29.11 29.63 -6.88
N GLU A 565 29.18 30.57 -5.93
CA GLU A 565 30.39 30.82 -5.12
C GLU A 565 30.00 31.30 -3.72
N LYS A 566 30.77 30.95 -2.70
CA LYS A 566 30.56 31.46 -1.33
C LYS A 566 30.91 32.93 -1.27
N VAL A 567 30.10 33.73 -0.61
CA VAL A 567 30.37 35.15 -0.41
C VAL A 567 31.45 35.32 0.65
N GLU A 568 32.60 35.93 0.27
CA GLU A 568 33.65 36.26 1.23
C GLU A 568 33.08 37.07 2.40
N LYS A 569 33.48 36.76 3.62
CA LYS A 569 33.00 37.35 4.87
C LYS A 569 31.56 36.96 5.30
N SER A 570 30.86 36.02 4.61
CA SER A 570 29.58 35.49 5.05
C SER A 570 29.64 33.96 5.22
N LYS A 571 29.20 33.47 6.38
CA LYS A 571 29.05 32.02 6.62
C LYS A 571 27.75 31.44 6.03
N LYS A 572 26.82 32.30 5.60
CA LYS A 572 25.45 31.90 5.24
C LYS A 572 25.10 32.10 3.77
N LEU A 573 25.87 32.91 3.02
CA LEU A 573 25.48 33.38 1.70
C LEU A 573 26.26 32.66 0.58
N ILE A 574 25.50 32.24 -0.44
CA ILE A 574 26.02 31.83 -1.75
C ILE A 574 25.56 32.87 -2.78
N LYS A 575 26.52 33.37 -3.58
CA LYS A 575 26.24 34.16 -4.78
C LYS A 575 26.16 33.23 -5.96
N MET A 576 25.13 33.39 -6.77
CA MET A 576 24.85 32.57 -7.94
C MET A 576 24.62 33.48 -9.16
N THR A 577 25.00 33.03 -10.34
CA THR A 577 24.52 33.56 -11.61
C THR A 577 23.53 32.54 -12.16
N VAL A 578 22.30 33.00 -12.43
CA VAL A 578 21.23 32.15 -12.97
C VAL A 578 20.83 32.60 -14.36
N SER A 579 20.50 31.65 -15.25
CA SER A 579 19.94 31.89 -16.58
C SER A 579 18.43 31.74 -16.54
N LEU A 580 17.71 32.69 -17.15
CA LEU A 580 16.26 32.61 -17.37
C LEU A 580 15.86 32.14 -18.79
N GLY A 581 16.85 31.63 -19.55
CA GLY A 581 16.70 31.31 -20.98
C GLY A 581 16.91 32.55 -21.87
N ASP A 582 16.95 32.34 -23.19
CA ASP A 582 17.07 33.37 -24.23
C ASP A 582 18.23 34.35 -24.03
N GLY A 583 19.30 33.94 -23.33
CA GLY A 583 20.49 34.76 -23.04
C GLY A 583 20.32 35.70 -21.85
N GLU A 584 19.18 35.72 -21.16
CA GLU A 584 18.98 36.53 -19.96
C GLU A 584 19.65 35.87 -18.74
N THR A 585 20.56 36.60 -18.08
CA THR A 585 21.18 36.14 -16.83
C THR A 585 20.97 37.13 -15.69
N ARG A 586 20.90 36.65 -14.47
CA ARG A 586 20.70 37.43 -13.25
C ARG A 586 21.70 37.00 -12.16
N THR A 587 22.16 37.94 -11.37
CA THR A 587 22.91 37.65 -10.14
C THR A 587 21.93 37.53 -8.98
N VAL A 588 22.07 36.47 -8.18
CA VAL A 588 21.26 36.22 -7.00
C VAL A 588 22.13 35.84 -5.81
N VAL A 589 21.75 36.31 -4.61
CA VAL A 589 22.41 35.96 -3.36
C VAL A 589 21.38 35.30 -2.43
N SER A 590 21.71 34.09 -1.95
CA SER A 590 20.79 33.32 -1.12
C SER A 590 21.49 32.78 0.15
N GLY A 591 20.72 32.72 1.26
CA GLY A 591 21.19 32.29 2.58
C GLY A 591 21.24 30.78 2.77
N ILE A 592 21.82 30.03 1.84
CA ILE A 592 21.78 28.57 1.79
C ILE A 592 23.12 27.87 1.99
N SER A 593 24.20 28.63 2.29
CA SER A 593 25.59 28.11 2.41
C SER A 593 25.78 27.12 3.58
N GLU A 594 24.86 27.08 4.55
CA GLU A 594 24.90 26.12 5.64
C GLU A 594 24.35 24.75 5.21
N TYR A 595 23.63 24.68 4.08
CA TYR A 595 22.91 23.50 3.61
C TYR A 595 23.41 22.97 2.27
N TYR A 596 24.10 23.78 1.46
CA TYR A 596 24.57 23.41 0.13
C TYR A 596 26.02 23.90 -0.10
N GLN A 597 26.81 23.09 -0.79
CA GLN A 597 28.05 23.54 -1.36
C GLN A 597 27.81 24.13 -2.76
N PRO A 598 28.60 25.15 -3.20
CA PRO A 598 28.41 25.79 -4.50
C PRO A 598 28.33 24.78 -5.67
N GLU A 599 29.20 23.78 -5.66
CA GLU A 599 29.32 22.77 -6.70
C GLU A 599 28.07 21.90 -6.88
N GLU A 600 27.30 21.73 -5.80
CA GLU A 600 26.04 20.92 -5.81
C GLU A 600 24.89 21.65 -6.50
N LEU A 601 25.01 22.97 -6.68
CA LEU A 601 23.95 23.82 -7.23
C LEU A 601 24.14 24.08 -8.73
N ILE A 602 25.36 24.02 -9.25
CA ILE A 602 25.65 24.31 -10.66
C ILE A 602 24.93 23.32 -11.58
N GLY A 603 24.29 23.84 -12.63
CA GLY A 603 23.50 23.05 -13.57
C GLY A 603 22.11 22.60 -13.06
N LYS A 604 21.72 23.00 -11.84
CA LYS A 604 20.40 22.72 -11.32
C LYS A 604 19.38 23.78 -11.75
N HIS A 605 18.15 23.32 -12.02
CA HIS A 605 17.02 24.20 -12.31
C HIS A 605 16.20 24.44 -11.05
N VAL A 606 15.96 25.71 -10.74
CA VAL A 606 15.29 26.19 -9.51
C VAL A 606 14.11 27.09 -9.83
N ILE A 607 13.16 27.21 -8.91
CA ILE A 607 12.08 28.19 -9.03
C ILE A 607 12.61 29.55 -8.57
N PHE A 608 12.49 30.55 -9.43
CA PHE A 608 13.04 31.89 -9.29
C PHE A 608 11.95 32.96 -9.38
N VAL A 609 11.95 33.91 -8.43
CA VAL A 609 11.08 35.09 -8.46
C VAL A 609 11.81 36.17 -9.24
N SER A 610 11.33 36.46 -10.47
CA SER A 610 12.04 37.31 -11.46
C SER A 610 11.71 38.80 -11.33
N ASN A 611 10.57 39.18 -10.78
CA ASN A 611 10.10 40.56 -10.72
C ASN A 611 10.26 41.21 -9.34
N LEU A 612 11.17 40.73 -8.51
CA LEU A 612 11.53 41.43 -7.27
C LEU A 612 12.46 42.63 -7.55
N LYS A 613 12.26 43.70 -6.78
CA LYS A 613 13.16 44.84 -6.80
C LYS A 613 14.57 44.37 -6.35
N PRO A 614 15.65 44.80 -7.04
CA PRO A 614 17.00 44.44 -6.64
C PRO A 614 17.32 44.86 -5.20
N ALA A 615 18.03 43.99 -4.46
CA ALA A 615 18.42 44.23 -3.07
C ALA A 615 19.91 43.99 -2.89
N LYS A 616 20.58 44.82 -2.09
CA LYS A 616 22.02 44.64 -1.80
C LYS A 616 22.21 43.79 -0.54
N LEU A 617 22.87 42.65 -0.69
CA LEU A 617 23.26 41.74 0.37
C LEU A 617 24.77 41.64 0.46
N MET A 618 25.38 42.07 1.55
CA MET A 618 26.83 42.14 1.76
C MET A 618 27.58 42.86 0.60
N GLY A 619 26.95 43.92 0.05
CA GLY A 619 27.54 44.72 -1.05
C GLY A 619 27.27 44.15 -2.45
N ILE A 620 26.71 42.96 -2.60
CA ILE A 620 26.36 42.34 -3.87
C ILE A 620 24.87 42.60 -4.16
N GLU A 621 24.57 43.07 -5.37
CA GLU A 621 23.18 43.28 -5.80
C GLU A 621 22.55 41.95 -6.22
N SER A 622 21.49 41.55 -5.51
CA SER A 622 20.64 40.39 -5.84
C SER A 622 19.43 40.84 -6.65
N GLN A 623 19.25 40.30 -7.85
CA GLN A 623 18.27 40.72 -8.85
C GLN A 623 17.06 39.73 -8.89
N GLY A 624 16.74 39.13 -7.78
CA GLY A 624 15.65 38.20 -7.62
C GLY A 624 15.89 37.26 -6.44
N MET A 625 15.11 36.20 -6.35
CA MET A 625 15.15 35.26 -5.23
C MET A 625 14.85 33.82 -5.72
N ILE A 626 15.63 32.85 -5.28
CA ILE A 626 15.29 31.42 -5.43
C ILE A 626 14.36 30.99 -4.26
N LEU A 627 13.43 30.11 -4.55
CA LEU A 627 12.57 29.56 -3.50
C LEU A 627 13.28 28.44 -2.75
N ALA A 628 13.09 28.40 -1.44
CA ALA A 628 13.53 27.32 -0.58
C ALA A 628 12.48 27.06 0.50
N ALA A 629 12.27 25.80 0.83
CA ALA A 629 11.41 25.37 1.93
C ALA A 629 12.28 25.12 3.17
N SER A 630 11.85 25.64 4.33
CA SER A 630 12.56 25.40 5.60
C SER A 630 11.58 24.98 6.69
N LYS A 631 11.99 24.00 7.50
CA LYS A 631 11.27 23.53 8.68
C LYS A 631 12.27 22.92 9.67
N ASP A 632 12.14 23.23 10.95
CA ASP A 632 12.88 22.62 12.07
C ASP A 632 14.42 22.61 11.88
N GLY A 633 14.98 23.72 11.39
CA GLY A 633 16.42 23.86 11.16
C GLY A 633 16.93 23.17 9.90
N SER A 634 16.07 22.55 9.10
CA SER A 634 16.38 21.99 7.78
C SER A 634 15.93 22.95 6.67
N LEU A 635 16.68 23.01 5.56
CA LEU A 635 16.33 23.80 4.39
C LEU A 635 16.58 23.00 3.12
N LYS A 636 15.62 23.03 2.19
CA LYS A 636 15.72 22.40 0.87
C LYS A 636 15.31 23.37 -0.23
N VAL A 637 16.11 23.43 -1.29
CA VAL A 637 15.76 24.13 -2.53
C VAL A 637 15.00 23.14 -3.42
N PRO A 638 13.77 23.46 -3.87
CA PRO A 638 13.05 22.61 -4.82
C PRO A 638 13.71 22.70 -6.20
N PHE A 639 14.27 21.59 -6.67
CA PHE A 639 14.76 21.46 -8.04
C PHE A 639 13.64 20.98 -8.94
N VAL A 640 13.59 21.50 -10.19
CA VAL A 640 12.54 21.19 -11.17
C VAL A 640 13.15 20.69 -12.46
N ASP A 641 12.51 19.75 -13.13
CA ASP A 641 12.96 19.18 -14.40
C ASP A 641 12.22 19.86 -15.57
N MET A 642 12.46 21.17 -15.72
CA MET A 642 11.90 21.98 -16.80
C MET A 642 12.97 22.97 -17.31
N PRO A 643 12.99 23.32 -18.61
CA PRO A 643 13.96 24.26 -19.17
C PRO A 643 13.94 25.63 -18.51
N ALA A 644 15.09 26.31 -18.46
CA ALA A 644 15.19 27.69 -18.03
C ALA A 644 14.24 28.60 -18.84
N GLY A 645 13.61 29.58 -18.18
CA GLY A 645 12.60 30.46 -18.75
C GLY A 645 11.17 29.92 -18.67
N SER A 646 10.96 28.65 -18.35
CA SER A 646 9.62 28.07 -18.16
C SER A 646 8.86 28.81 -17.07
N ARG A 647 7.59 29.18 -17.35
CA ARG A 647 6.75 29.90 -16.39
C ARG A 647 6.15 28.93 -15.37
N VAL A 648 6.26 29.27 -14.10
CA VAL A 648 5.62 28.54 -12.98
C VAL A 648 4.27 29.20 -12.68
N LYS A 649 3.20 28.40 -12.63
CA LYS A 649 1.83 28.87 -12.45
C LYS A 649 1.21 28.26 -11.20
#